data_e4b4f2d9b1a682d2bb47e5f3ccaa67fb
#
_entry.id   e4b4f2d9b1a682d2bb47e5f3ccaa67fb
#
_cell.length_a   1.000
_cell.length_b   1.000
_cell.length_c   1.000
_cell.angle_alpha   90.00
_cell.angle_beta   90.00
_cell.angle_gamma   90.00
#
_symmetry.space_group_name_H-M   'P 1'
#
loop_
_entity.id
_entity.type
_entity.pdbx_description
1 polymer ?
#
loop_
_entity_poly.entity_id
_entity_poly.type
_entity_poly.pdbx_seq_one_letter_code
_entity_poly.pdbx_strand_id
1 'polypeptide(L)'
;MVTFPRKSPFDAAVLQNCGQTMNRRTFNKLAGIGAVSAFAKPGMLAELEPSGAAMTGQNKRGPWDHYFLGTAYYPEWWEPSEWEIDFRQMHELGLNTVRMGEFAWSRFEPAPGKFDFAWMDRAIDIANRYGIDVILGTPTASVPPWLYQQHPDVLGANAIGPFTYGGRKGYCVNSPDYLDACARIVAAMGEHYGHHPGIIGWQLDNEPGAPFGCYDPNCERAFQRWLQKKYSTIDALNKSWNGAFWSNEYSGWTQIHFPTNSAESGWQPAITLDYRRFFSDSYLNHLRRQTAILRQNAVNQFICTNWPAVTWSVDVFAGAEFLDAAAWDNYNSAPGLSEFQRQYISGFNHDICRCAGPHQRFFCAEQNAYVPANALHEGLRLQAYIDMAHGSHGQLFFEWRRPLAGAEQFRPSFIKCFDGTINPDKSVFDQLNKEFSHLGPRLAGAVTVSDVALLYDYVNEFAQGFWDIGLPERHYDSEAIRYYSGFKVLQRNIDIVPLSADFSPYKIIVAPALHLVDDATAGRLRSFVNGGGVLVLNYRAGTQNTNNSMRRVLSPGVFEEIAGVVAKSNLDLVEYGPGMLDDQLRSELGIVFNGSQTVFRPRTTLEALTLHGAVTIATYRGRRMAGLPAITRNRYGRGWVFYIGTDCAENSFHEELARIVGAAAHLAPLIPAPYGVEVVSREDANANYYFLLNLTEGPHSSVDLPRPMEDLISDRSGVTTVSLGPLQVAVLASPK
;
A
#
# COMPACT_ATOMS: atom_id res chain seq x y z
N MET A 1 35.69 -14.62 8.99
CA MET A 1 36.53 -13.56 8.38
C MET A 1 36.17 -13.49 6.91
N VAL A 2 35.32 -12.59 6.52
CA VAL A 2 35.08 -12.24 5.12
C VAL A 2 35.19 -10.72 5.05
N THR A 3 36.22 -10.27 4.36
CA THR A 3 36.61 -8.88 4.19
C THR A 3 35.71 -8.19 3.17
N PHE A 4 35.12 -7.07 3.54
CA PHE A 4 34.43 -6.17 2.62
C PHE A 4 35.44 -5.42 1.75
N PRO A 5 35.18 -5.17 0.46
CA PRO A 5 36.05 -4.39 -0.39
C PRO A 5 35.96 -2.90 -0.10
N ARG A 6 37.12 -2.25 -0.14
CA ARG A 6 37.36 -0.82 0.07
C ARG A 6 36.66 0.04 -0.97
N LYS A 7 36.22 1.22 -0.53
CA LYS A 7 35.69 2.33 -1.34
C LYS A 7 36.58 2.67 -2.56
N SER A 8 35.91 2.94 -3.67
CA SER A 8 36.49 3.44 -4.91
C SER A 8 37.07 4.87 -4.72
N PRO A 9 38.16 5.26 -5.39
CA PRO A 9 38.83 6.56 -5.20
C PRO A 9 38.31 7.66 -6.14
N PHE A 10 36.96 7.83 -6.28
CA PHE A 10 36.39 8.85 -7.16
C PHE A 10 35.72 10.04 -6.46
N ASP A 11 35.77 10.13 -5.12
CA ASP A 11 35.04 11.18 -4.36
C ASP A 11 35.92 12.34 -3.83
N ALA A 12 37.04 12.67 -4.47
CA ALA A 12 37.93 13.71 -3.95
C ALA A 12 38.40 14.76 -4.95
N ALA A 13 37.70 14.99 -6.07
CA ALA A 13 38.20 15.92 -7.10
C ALA A 13 37.21 16.95 -7.66
N VAL A 14 36.11 17.30 -7.01
CA VAL A 14 35.12 18.30 -7.53
C VAL A 14 34.83 19.46 -6.55
N LEU A 15 35.61 19.69 -5.53
CA LEU A 15 35.41 20.82 -4.63
C LEU A 15 36.65 21.76 -4.59
N GLN A 16 37.12 22.21 -5.76
CA GLN A 16 37.98 23.43 -5.83
C GLN A 16 37.82 24.06 -7.22
N ASN A 17 37.00 25.09 -7.28
CA ASN A 17 37.01 26.25 -8.14
C ASN A 17 35.61 26.72 -8.52
N CYS A 18 35.10 27.70 -7.81
CA CYS A 18 34.34 28.84 -8.32
C CYS A 18 33.99 29.79 -7.18
N GLY A 19 34.98 30.53 -6.75
CA GLY A 19 34.77 31.78 -6.01
C GLY A 19 34.90 32.93 -6.97
N GLN A 20 33.81 33.47 -7.47
CA GLN A 20 33.72 34.81 -7.98
C GLN A 20 32.37 35.44 -7.65
N THR A 21 32.44 36.42 -6.77
CA THR A 21 31.38 37.32 -6.35
C THR A 21 30.89 38.17 -7.54
N MET A 22 29.61 38.11 -7.85
CA MET A 22 28.95 39.06 -8.73
C MET A 22 28.16 40.11 -7.95
N ASN A 23 28.42 41.39 -8.29
CA ASN A 23 28.08 42.61 -7.59
C ASN A 23 26.63 43.05 -7.87
N ARG A 24 25.96 43.53 -6.84
CA ARG A 24 24.55 43.96 -6.73
C ARG A 24 24.24 45.31 -7.46
N ARG A 25 24.58 45.51 -8.74
CA ARG A 25 24.31 46.79 -9.42
C ARG A 25 23.91 46.71 -10.90
N THR A 26 23.09 45.77 -11.32
CA THR A 26 22.57 45.77 -12.72
C THR A 26 21.13 45.29 -12.86
N PHE A 27 20.26 45.59 -11.89
CA PHE A 27 18.86 45.14 -11.97
C PHE A 27 17.84 46.31 -11.88
N ASN A 28 18.20 47.46 -12.40
CA ASN A 28 17.25 48.56 -12.55
C ASN A 28 17.50 49.29 -13.85
N LYS A 29 16.86 48.84 -14.95
CA LYS A 29 16.44 49.63 -16.11
C LYS A 29 15.84 48.73 -17.15
N LEU A 30 14.52 48.69 -17.16
CA LEU A 30 13.66 48.54 -18.34
C LEU A 30 12.20 48.40 -17.83
N ALA A 31 11.65 49.56 -17.49
CA ALA A 31 10.21 49.75 -17.38
C ALA A 31 9.79 50.63 -18.56
N GLY A 32 8.75 50.19 -19.27
CA GLY A 32 8.02 51.08 -20.20
C GLY A 32 7.71 50.39 -21.52
N ILE A 33 6.51 50.00 -21.67
CA ILE A 33 5.53 50.39 -22.69
C ILE A 33 4.40 49.36 -22.70
N GLY A 34 3.19 49.84 -22.47
CA GLY A 34 1.98 49.05 -22.26
C GLY A 34 1.33 48.60 -23.56
N ALA A 35 0.48 47.60 -23.41
CA ALA A 35 -0.69 47.36 -24.22
C ALA A 35 -1.79 46.72 -23.36
N VAL A 36 -2.88 47.42 -23.24
CA VAL A 36 -4.11 46.99 -22.53
C VAL A 36 -4.79 45.94 -23.38
N SER A 37 -4.91 44.73 -22.85
CA SER A 37 -5.96 43.81 -23.29
C SER A 37 -6.67 43.25 -22.03
N ALA A 38 -7.96 43.53 -21.97
CA ALA A 38 -8.84 43.11 -20.91
C ALA A 38 -8.94 41.57 -20.86
N PHE A 39 -8.41 40.98 -19.82
CA PHE A 39 -8.73 39.62 -19.44
C PHE A 39 -9.59 39.62 -18.17
N ALA A 40 -10.66 38.84 -18.23
CA ALA A 40 -11.60 38.61 -17.17
C ALA A 40 -10.90 38.19 -15.88
N LYS A 41 -11.35 38.68 -14.74
CA LYS A 41 -10.92 38.28 -13.41
C LYS A 41 -11.02 36.74 -13.27
N PRO A 42 -10.02 36.05 -12.71
CA PRO A 42 -10.17 34.66 -12.30
C PRO A 42 -11.23 34.62 -11.20
N GLY A 43 -12.34 33.95 -11.49
CA GLY A 43 -13.35 33.67 -10.49
C GLY A 43 -12.74 32.79 -9.40
N MET A 44 -12.97 33.16 -8.14
CA MET A 44 -12.79 32.33 -6.99
C MET A 44 -13.41 30.95 -7.25
N LEU A 45 -12.58 29.91 -7.46
CA LEU A 45 -13.04 28.55 -7.29
C LEU A 45 -13.26 28.36 -5.79
N ALA A 46 -14.53 28.42 -5.38
CA ALA A 46 -14.95 28.10 -4.04
C ALA A 46 -14.39 26.70 -3.68
N GLU A 47 -13.85 26.58 -2.48
CA GLU A 47 -13.54 25.30 -1.86
C GLU A 47 -14.83 24.48 -1.87
N LEU A 48 -14.86 23.37 -2.63
CA LEU A 48 -15.96 22.42 -2.58
C LEU A 48 -15.90 21.75 -1.21
N GLU A 49 -16.75 22.21 -0.30
CA GLU A 49 -17.07 21.48 0.93
C GLU A 49 -17.56 20.08 0.53
N PRO A 50 -17.18 19.01 1.24
CA PRO A 50 -17.69 17.68 0.98
C PRO A 50 -19.18 17.67 1.32
N SER A 51 -20.05 17.76 0.32
CA SER A 51 -21.45 17.43 0.50
C SER A 51 -21.53 15.94 0.81
N GLY A 52 -21.77 15.59 2.06
CA GLY A 52 -22.04 14.23 2.51
C GLY A 52 -23.39 13.74 1.97
N ALA A 53 -23.49 13.55 0.67
CA ALA A 53 -24.53 12.76 0.05
C ALA A 53 -24.01 11.33 -0.03
N ALA A 54 -24.42 10.48 0.90
CA ALA A 54 -24.29 9.04 0.77
C ALA A 54 -24.84 8.65 -0.61
N MET A 55 -23.96 8.16 -1.50
CA MET A 55 -24.34 7.68 -2.81
C MET A 55 -25.11 6.36 -2.66
N THR A 56 -26.40 6.45 -2.38
CA THR A 56 -27.35 5.33 -2.49
C THR A 56 -27.74 5.17 -3.96
N GLY A 57 -26.96 4.37 -4.69
CA GLY A 57 -27.27 3.92 -6.03
C GLY A 57 -26.23 2.90 -6.46
N GLN A 58 -26.67 1.72 -6.87
CA GLN A 58 -25.80 0.69 -7.46
C GLN A 58 -25.22 1.24 -8.78
N ASN A 59 -24.20 2.07 -8.72
CA ASN A 59 -23.45 2.50 -9.89
C ASN A 59 -22.51 1.35 -10.33
N LYS A 60 -23.00 0.54 -11.27
CA LYS A 60 -22.19 -0.41 -12.03
C LYS A 60 -21.30 0.35 -13.04
N ARG A 61 -20.30 1.07 -12.54
CA ARG A 61 -19.27 1.65 -13.40
C ARG A 61 -18.20 0.61 -13.63
N GLY A 62 -17.97 0.28 -14.88
CA GLY A 62 -16.99 -0.71 -15.31
C GLY A 62 -17.53 -2.12 -15.39
N PRO A 63 -16.85 -2.97 -16.17
CA PRO A 63 -17.22 -4.36 -16.43
C PRO A 63 -16.67 -5.26 -15.32
N TRP A 64 -17.31 -5.29 -14.17
CA TRP A 64 -16.92 -6.13 -13.01
C TRP A 64 -17.45 -7.57 -13.11
N ASP A 65 -17.99 -7.97 -14.26
CA ASP A 65 -18.59 -9.27 -14.55
C ASP A 65 -17.63 -10.23 -15.26
N HIS A 66 -16.43 -9.79 -15.59
CA HIS A 66 -15.35 -10.62 -16.12
C HIS A 66 -14.01 -10.30 -15.48
N TYR A 67 -13.01 -11.14 -15.69
CA TYR A 67 -11.68 -10.97 -15.12
C TYR A 67 -10.77 -10.28 -16.14
N PHE A 68 -10.10 -9.20 -15.71
CA PHE A 68 -9.11 -8.51 -16.54
C PHE A 68 -7.82 -9.31 -16.56
N LEU A 69 -7.41 -9.77 -17.72
CA LEU A 69 -6.07 -10.32 -17.94
C LEU A 69 -5.37 -9.44 -18.98
N GLY A 70 -4.40 -8.65 -18.54
CA GLY A 70 -3.90 -7.59 -19.40
C GLY A 70 -2.45 -7.22 -19.19
N THR A 71 -2.06 -6.09 -19.76
CA THR A 71 -0.70 -5.57 -19.71
C THR A 71 -0.66 -4.05 -19.82
N ALA A 72 0.41 -3.42 -19.31
CA ALA A 72 0.76 -2.05 -19.68
C ALA A 72 1.31 -2.02 -21.10
N TYR A 73 0.90 -1.05 -21.90
CA TYR A 73 1.38 -0.85 -23.27
C TYR A 73 1.52 0.65 -23.58
N TYR A 74 2.64 1.02 -24.16
CA TYR A 74 3.00 2.41 -24.47
C TYR A 74 3.14 2.62 -25.98
N PRO A 75 2.03 2.83 -26.73
CA PRO A 75 2.06 2.99 -28.18
C PRO A 75 2.93 4.17 -28.63
N GLU A 76 3.10 5.20 -27.79
CA GLU A 76 3.96 6.35 -28.06
C GLU A 76 5.46 6.02 -28.19
N TRP A 77 5.89 4.82 -27.78
CA TRP A 77 7.28 4.37 -27.90
C TRP A 77 7.56 3.61 -29.20
N TRP A 78 6.51 3.23 -29.93
CA TRP A 78 6.62 2.33 -31.09
C TRP A 78 6.07 2.96 -32.37
N GLU A 79 6.60 2.52 -33.53
CA GLU A 79 6.08 2.95 -34.80
C GLU A 79 4.60 2.51 -34.97
N PRO A 80 3.72 3.37 -35.50
CA PRO A 80 2.32 3.04 -35.70
C PRO A 80 2.03 1.80 -36.54
N SER A 81 2.99 1.37 -37.36
CA SER A 81 2.90 0.14 -38.18
C SER A 81 3.06 -1.14 -37.34
N GLU A 82 3.59 -1.04 -36.13
CA GLU A 82 3.80 -2.17 -35.22
C GLU A 82 2.60 -2.43 -34.30
N TRP A 83 1.73 -1.43 -34.05
CA TRP A 83 0.61 -1.53 -33.14
C TRP A 83 -0.37 -2.65 -33.48
N GLU A 84 -0.71 -2.80 -34.78
CA GLU A 84 -1.58 -3.88 -35.26
C GLU A 84 -1.01 -5.28 -34.92
N ILE A 85 0.31 -5.43 -35.01
CA ILE A 85 1.00 -6.69 -34.73
C ILE A 85 0.94 -6.95 -33.20
N ASP A 86 1.19 -5.93 -32.39
CA ASP A 86 1.20 -6.03 -30.94
C ASP A 86 -0.20 -6.40 -30.41
N PHE A 87 -1.25 -5.70 -30.80
CA PHE A 87 -2.62 -6.00 -30.33
C PHE A 87 -3.12 -7.37 -30.82
N ARG A 88 -2.77 -7.78 -32.04
CA ARG A 88 -3.08 -9.14 -32.51
C ARG A 88 -2.39 -10.20 -31.65
N GLN A 89 -1.11 -10.03 -31.33
CA GLN A 89 -0.37 -10.96 -30.48
C GLN A 89 -0.90 -10.97 -29.03
N MET A 90 -1.33 -9.83 -28.49
CA MET A 90 -2.00 -9.76 -27.18
C MET A 90 -3.29 -10.58 -27.18
N HIS A 91 -4.11 -10.41 -28.23
CA HIS A 91 -5.34 -11.19 -28.41
C HIS A 91 -5.06 -12.69 -28.53
N GLU A 92 -4.05 -13.08 -29.31
CA GLU A 92 -3.64 -14.49 -29.49
C GLU A 92 -3.16 -15.13 -28.16
N LEU A 93 -2.62 -14.34 -27.23
CA LEU A 93 -2.27 -14.76 -25.87
C LEU A 93 -3.46 -14.71 -24.89
N GLY A 94 -4.64 -14.24 -25.35
CA GLY A 94 -5.84 -14.13 -24.55
C GLY A 94 -5.87 -12.95 -23.59
N LEU A 95 -5.00 -11.95 -23.78
CA LEU A 95 -5.09 -10.68 -23.07
C LEU A 95 -6.32 -9.91 -23.56
N ASN A 96 -7.12 -9.42 -22.62
CA ASN A 96 -8.37 -8.72 -22.89
C ASN A 96 -8.39 -7.27 -22.45
N THR A 97 -7.30 -6.77 -21.85
CA THR A 97 -7.23 -5.43 -21.29
C THR A 97 -5.83 -4.84 -21.45
N VAL A 98 -5.75 -3.55 -21.78
CA VAL A 98 -4.49 -2.80 -21.77
C VAL A 98 -4.62 -1.51 -21.00
N ARG A 99 -3.53 -1.09 -20.34
CA ARG A 99 -3.37 0.22 -19.75
C ARG A 99 -2.43 1.05 -20.59
N MET A 100 -2.82 2.28 -20.97
CA MET A 100 -2.08 3.15 -21.87
C MET A 100 -2.17 4.61 -21.45
N GLY A 101 -1.15 5.42 -21.74
CA GLY A 101 -1.22 6.87 -21.82
C GLY A 101 -0.75 7.65 -20.60
N GLU A 102 -0.46 7.04 -19.48
CA GLU A 102 -0.13 7.69 -18.19
C GLU A 102 1.16 8.52 -18.18
N PHE A 103 2.00 8.37 -19.21
CA PHE A 103 3.24 9.16 -19.36
C PHE A 103 3.29 10.02 -20.63
N ALA A 104 2.23 10.01 -21.45
CA ALA A 104 2.24 10.56 -22.80
C ALA A 104 1.84 12.05 -22.90
N TRP A 105 2.00 12.87 -21.82
CA TRP A 105 1.53 14.25 -21.79
C TRP A 105 2.06 15.10 -22.96
N SER A 106 3.36 15.02 -23.27
CA SER A 106 3.95 15.78 -24.37
C SER A 106 3.44 15.35 -25.75
N ARG A 107 2.85 14.16 -25.87
CA ARG A 107 2.19 13.69 -27.13
C ARG A 107 0.74 14.14 -27.17
N PHE A 108 0.03 14.11 -26.04
CA PHE A 108 -1.36 14.59 -25.96
C PHE A 108 -1.45 16.12 -26.04
N GLU A 109 -0.48 16.86 -25.47
CA GLU A 109 -0.42 18.33 -25.49
C GLU A 109 1.00 18.76 -25.87
N PRO A 110 1.36 18.75 -27.17
CA PRO A 110 2.71 19.12 -27.66
C PRO A 110 3.05 20.58 -27.44
N ALA A 111 2.07 21.45 -27.25
CA ALA A 111 2.24 22.85 -26.85
C ALA A 111 1.03 23.28 -26.01
N PRO A 112 1.16 24.33 -25.17
CA PRO A 112 0.08 24.78 -24.27
C PRO A 112 -1.27 24.93 -24.97
N GLY A 113 -2.28 24.16 -24.53
CA GLY A 113 -3.63 24.17 -25.07
C GLY A 113 -3.78 23.64 -26.50
N LYS A 114 -2.76 23.03 -27.07
CA LYS A 114 -2.83 22.34 -28.37
C LYS A 114 -2.84 20.84 -28.13
N PHE A 115 -4.02 20.23 -28.27
CA PHE A 115 -4.20 18.81 -28.04
C PHE A 115 -4.12 18.03 -29.36
N ASP A 116 -3.48 16.86 -29.30
CA ASP A 116 -3.43 15.86 -30.37
C ASP A 116 -3.83 14.49 -29.78
N PHE A 117 -5.04 14.06 -30.04
CA PHE A 117 -5.58 12.78 -29.60
C PHE A 117 -5.59 11.73 -30.73
N ALA A 118 -5.40 12.12 -31.99
CA ALA A 118 -5.59 11.24 -33.18
C ALA A 118 -4.71 9.99 -33.15
N TRP A 119 -3.50 10.08 -32.61
CA TRP A 119 -2.60 8.93 -32.51
C TRP A 119 -3.11 7.89 -31.48
N MET A 120 -3.65 8.34 -30.34
CA MET A 120 -4.21 7.46 -29.32
C MET A 120 -5.57 6.91 -29.75
N ASP A 121 -6.42 7.71 -30.42
CA ASP A 121 -7.67 7.23 -31.04
C ASP A 121 -7.40 6.02 -31.90
N ARG A 122 -6.39 6.10 -32.80
CA ARG A 122 -5.98 4.98 -33.61
C ARG A 122 -5.52 3.76 -32.82
N ALA A 123 -4.74 3.95 -31.75
CA ALA A 123 -4.29 2.83 -30.91
C ALA A 123 -5.48 2.15 -30.21
N ILE A 124 -6.43 2.94 -29.67
CA ILE A 124 -7.66 2.44 -29.03
C ILE A 124 -8.53 1.68 -30.04
N ASP A 125 -8.71 2.23 -31.25
CA ASP A 125 -9.48 1.57 -32.30
C ASP A 125 -8.89 0.22 -32.70
N ILE A 126 -7.55 0.10 -32.76
CA ILE A 126 -6.89 -1.17 -33.01
C ILE A 126 -7.13 -2.14 -31.89
N ALA A 127 -6.91 -1.74 -30.60
CA ALA A 127 -7.16 -2.57 -29.46
C ALA A 127 -8.59 -3.14 -29.46
N ASN A 128 -9.59 -2.27 -29.68
CA ASN A 128 -11.00 -2.66 -29.68
C ASN A 128 -11.37 -3.61 -30.84
N ARG A 129 -10.75 -3.50 -32.02
CA ARG A 129 -10.93 -4.48 -33.09
C ARG A 129 -10.50 -5.89 -32.73
N TYR A 130 -9.54 -6.01 -31.81
CA TYR A 130 -9.09 -7.29 -31.24
C TYR A 130 -9.80 -7.68 -29.95
N GLY A 131 -10.87 -6.95 -29.55
CA GLY A 131 -11.63 -7.23 -28.34
C GLY A 131 -10.85 -6.94 -27.04
N ILE A 132 -9.90 -5.99 -27.10
CA ILE A 132 -9.08 -5.58 -25.96
C ILE A 132 -9.62 -4.25 -25.45
N ASP A 133 -10.06 -4.24 -24.18
CA ASP A 133 -10.54 -3.06 -23.47
C ASP A 133 -9.37 -2.17 -23.01
N VAL A 134 -9.63 -0.86 -22.89
CA VAL A 134 -8.60 0.10 -22.51
C VAL A 134 -8.89 0.72 -21.15
N ILE A 135 -7.89 0.73 -20.27
CA ILE A 135 -7.79 1.60 -19.11
C ILE A 135 -6.88 2.76 -19.51
N LEU A 136 -7.45 3.98 -19.62
CA LEU A 136 -6.69 5.13 -20.08
C LEU A 136 -6.10 5.91 -18.91
N GLY A 137 -4.78 6.14 -18.94
CA GLY A 137 -4.06 6.89 -17.94
C GLY A 137 -4.17 8.41 -18.13
N THR A 138 -4.41 9.17 -17.04
CA THR A 138 -4.15 10.61 -17.09
C THR A 138 -2.65 10.85 -17.05
N PRO A 139 -2.05 11.66 -17.97
CA PRO A 139 -0.61 11.68 -18.19
C PRO A 139 0.15 12.55 -17.19
N THR A 140 -0.42 12.79 -16.02
CA THR A 140 0.07 13.79 -15.05
C THR A 140 1.37 13.37 -14.35
N ALA A 141 1.74 12.09 -14.42
CA ALA A 141 2.99 11.57 -13.85
C ALA A 141 4.28 12.07 -14.54
N SER A 142 4.16 12.67 -15.73
CA SER A 142 5.31 13.16 -16.50
C SER A 142 5.04 14.56 -17.06
N VAL A 143 5.64 15.56 -16.45
CA VAL A 143 5.51 16.97 -16.84
C VAL A 143 6.15 17.19 -18.22
N PRO A 144 5.45 17.83 -19.20
CA PRO A 144 6.04 18.11 -20.52
C PRO A 144 7.07 19.25 -20.47
N PRO A 145 8.06 19.25 -21.38
CA PRO A 145 9.16 20.24 -21.37
C PRO A 145 8.69 21.69 -21.40
N TRP A 146 7.65 21.98 -22.19
CA TRP A 146 7.13 23.34 -22.32
C TRP A 146 6.52 23.87 -21.01
N LEU A 147 5.89 23.00 -20.20
CA LEU A 147 5.30 23.41 -18.91
C LEU A 147 6.41 23.81 -17.92
N TYR A 148 7.45 22.99 -17.81
CA TYR A 148 8.61 23.32 -16.98
C TYR A 148 9.32 24.60 -17.46
N GLN A 149 9.45 24.79 -18.78
CA GLN A 149 10.09 25.98 -19.34
C GLN A 149 9.32 27.27 -18.99
N GLN A 150 7.99 27.23 -18.98
CA GLN A 150 7.13 28.35 -18.65
C GLN A 150 7.00 28.57 -17.14
N HIS A 151 6.94 27.49 -16.38
CA HIS A 151 6.68 27.45 -14.94
C HIS A 151 7.69 26.52 -14.25
N PRO A 152 8.93 26.96 -13.97
CA PRO A 152 9.94 26.10 -13.34
C PRO A 152 9.58 25.62 -11.94
N ASP A 153 8.65 26.27 -11.26
CA ASP A 153 8.13 25.93 -9.92
C ASP A 153 7.13 24.77 -9.92
N VAL A 154 6.81 24.20 -11.10
CA VAL A 154 6.05 22.94 -11.18
C VAL A 154 6.86 21.76 -10.68
N LEU A 155 8.20 21.85 -10.73
CA LEU A 155 9.06 20.83 -10.15
C LEU A 155 9.15 20.95 -8.64
N GLY A 156 9.10 19.80 -7.98
CA GLY A 156 9.28 19.70 -6.55
C GLY A 156 10.75 19.75 -6.13
N ALA A 157 10.98 19.51 -4.85
CA ALA A 157 12.31 19.42 -4.26
C ALA A 157 12.37 18.28 -3.25
N ASN A 158 13.51 17.59 -3.15
CA ASN A 158 13.81 16.72 -2.03
C ASN A 158 14.60 17.49 -0.94
N ALA A 159 15.03 16.80 0.11
CA ALA A 159 15.81 17.40 1.19
C ALA A 159 17.18 17.95 0.76
N ILE A 160 17.69 17.57 -0.40
CA ILE A 160 18.98 18.02 -0.94
C ILE A 160 18.79 19.30 -1.77
N GLY A 161 17.65 19.45 -2.44
CA GLY A 161 17.35 20.61 -3.27
C GLY A 161 16.32 20.35 -4.36
N PRO A 162 16.06 21.31 -5.24
CA PRO A 162 15.10 21.19 -6.33
C PRO A 162 15.42 20.02 -7.26
N PHE A 163 14.37 19.36 -7.75
CA PHE A 163 14.53 18.37 -8.81
C PHE A 163 14.95 19.05 -10.11
N THR A 164 15.65 18.29 -10.95
CA THR A 164 15.95 18.70 -12.33
C THR A 164 14.98 18.02 -13.28
N TYR A 165 14.62 18.71 -14.35
CA TYR A 165 13.78 18.15 -15.39
C TYR A 165 14.46 16.96 -16.10
N GLY A 166 13.66 15.95 -16.52
CA GLY A 166 14.11 14.83 -17.34
C GLY A 166 13.78 13.44 -16.76
N GLY A 167 13.25 13.38 -15.54
CA GLY A 167 12.71 12.18 -14.93
C GLY A 167 11.19 12.25 -14.76
N ARG A 168 10.55 11.12 -14.51
CA ARG A 168 9.14 11.07 -14.11
C ARG A 168 8.97 11.50 -12.64
N LYS A 169 7.75 11.93 -12.25
CA LYS A 169 7.36 12.25 -10.85
C LYS A 169 8.18 13.38 -10.19
N GLY A 170 8.79 14.24 -10.98
CA GLY A 170 9.53 15.41 -10.46
C GLY A 170 8.65 16.61 -10.13
N TYR A 171 7.33 16.48 -10.16
CA TYR A 171 6.36 17.56 -9.97
C TYR A 171 6.02 17.81 -8.50
N CYS A 172 5.49 19.02 -8.23
CA CYS A 172 4.92 19.40 -6.95
C CYS A 172 3.38 19.42 -7.04
N VAL A 173 2.71 18.51 -6.33
CA VAL A 173 1.23 18.45 -6.28
C VAL A 173 0.58 19.64 -5.56
N ASN A 174 1.38 20.57 -5.04
CA ASN A 174 0.93 21.82 -4.43
C ASN A 174 1.31 23.06 -5.25
N SER A 175 1.96 22.90 -6.42
CA SER A 175 2.19 24.00 -7.35
C SER A 175 0.89 24.38 -8.05
N PRO A 176 0.43 25.65 -7.97
CA PRO A 176 -0.77 26.09 -8.66
C PRO A 176 -0.68 25.87 -10.17
N ASP A 177 0.44 26.19 -10.78
CA ASP A 177 0.65 26.07 -12.23
C ASP A 177 0.60 24.61 -12.70
N TYR A 178 1.15 23.68 -11.91
CA TYR A 178 1.03 22.24 -12.19
C TYR A 178 -0.43 21.78 -12.06
N LEU A 179 -1.13 22.17 -11.00
CA LEU A 179 -2.53 21.77 -10.77
C LEU A 179 -3.45 22.31 -11.87
N ASP A 180 -3.24 23.55 -12.32
CA ASP A 180 -4.01 24.17 -13.41
C ASP A 180 -3.74 23.47 -14.75
N ALA A 181 -2.48 23.12 -15.02
CA ALA A 181 -2.11 22.36 -16.22
C ALA A 181 -2.73 20.94 -16.20
N CYS A 182 -2.68 20.23 -15.04
CA CYS A 182 -3.37 18.96 -14.86
C CYS A 182 -4.87 19.07 -15.11
N ALA A 183 -5.51 20.09 -14.54
CA ALA A 183 -6.96 20.30 -14.73
C ALA A 183 -7.31 20.47 -16.22
N ARG A 184 -6.50 21.22 -16.96
CA ARG A 184 -6.69 21.46 -18.39
C ARG A 184 -6.57 20.19 -19.24
N ILE A 185 -5.48 19.42 -19.07
CA ILE A 185 -5.29 18.17 -19.87
C ILE A 185 -6.33 17.12 -19.50
N VAL A 186 -6.62 16.94 -18.21
CA VAL A 186 -7.63 15.96 -17.75
C VAL A 186 -9.04 16.33 -18.24
N ALA A 187 -9.39 17.63 -18.26
CA ALA A 187 -10.67 18.08 -18.82
C ALA A 187 -10.77 17.78 -20.32
N ALA A 188 -9.72 18.10 -21.08
CA ALA A 188 -9.71 17.84 -22.54
C ALA A 188 -9.78 16.34 -22.84
N MET A 189 -9.06 15.50 -22.10
CA MET A 189 -9.16 14.04 -22.24
C MET A 189 -10.54 13.52 -21.83
N GLY A 190 -11.12 14.03 -20.75
CA GLY A 190 -12.44 13.65 -20.28
C GLY A 190 -13.54 14.01 -21.30
N GLU A 191 -13.45 15.17 -21.92
CA GLU A 191 -14.36 15.59 -23.01
C GLU A 191 -14.24 14.69 -24.24
N HIS A 192 -13.02 14.33 -24.62
CA HIS A 192 -12.75 13.52 -25.82
C HIS A 192 -13.08 12.04 -25.60
N TYR A 193 -12.66 11.45 -24.47
CA TYR A 193 -12.69 10.01 -24.22
C TYR A 193 -13.77 9.55 -23.24
N GLY A 194 -14.42 10.44 -22.50
CA GLY A 194 -15.33 10.09 -21.41
C GLY A 194 -16.55 9.26 -21.82
N HIS A 195 -16.90 9.24 -23.10
CA HIS A 195 -17.99 8.44 -23.66
C HIS A 195 -17.51 7.34 -24.61
N HIS A 196 -16.22 7.13 -24.76
CA HIS A 196 -15.67 6.15 -25.70
C HIS A 196 -15.99 4.72 -25.22
N PRO A 197 -16.68 3.88 -26.05
CA PRO A 197 -17.18 2.57 -25.61
C PRO A 197 -16.08 1.54 -25.33
N GLY A 198 -14.91 1.69 -25.94
CA GLY A 198 -13.76 0.80 -25.74
C GLY A 198 -12.84 1.21 -24.58
N ILE A 199 -13.18 2.29 -23.87
CA ILE A 199 -12.47 2.68 -22.64
C ILE A 199 -13.35 2.30 -21.45
N ILE A 200 -12.90 1.32 -20.67
CA ILE A 200 -13.65 0.80 -19.54
C ILE A 200 -13.37 1.56 -18.23
N GLY A 201 -12.21 2.22 -18.14
CA GLY A 201 -11.81 2.93 -16.94
C GLY A 201 -10.67 3.90 -17.14
N TRP A 202 -10.39 4.66 -16.09
CA TRP A 202 -9.32 5.65 -16.00
C TRP A 202 -8.38 5.32 -14.86
N GLN A 203 -7.08 5.38 -15.15
CA GLN A 203 -6.06 5.44 -14.10
C GLN A 203 -5.63 6.89 -13.92
N LEU A 204 -5.73 7.41 -12.71
CA LEU A 204 -5.25 8.76 -12.38
C LEU A 204 -3.77 8.72 -12.05
N ASP A 205 -2.98 9.57 -12.71
CA ASP A 205 -1.54 9.68 -12.45
C ASP A 205 -0.83 8.32 -12.59
N ASN A 206 0.34 8.17 -11.98
CA ASN A 206 1.02 6.89 -11.83
C ASN A 206 1.75 6.82 -10.50
N GLU A 207 1.43 5.81 -9.68
CA GLU A 207 2.07 5.54 -8.39
C GLU A 207 2.15 6.81 -7.51
N PRO A 208 1.04 7.46 -7.18
CA PRO A 208 1.04 8.70 -6.41
C PRO A 208 1.65 8.51 -5.02
N GLY A 209 2.43 9.51 -4.56
CA GLY A 209 3.13 9.44 -3.27
C GLY A 209 4.56 8.87 -3.33
N ALA A 210 5.02 8.42 -4.48
CA ALA A 210 6.41 8.02 -4.68
C ALA A 210 7.15 8.98 -5.64
N PRO A 211 8.38 9.40 -5.32
CA PRO A 211 9.09 9.23 -4.05
C PRO A 211 8.48 10.02 -2.91
N PHE A 212 8.70 9.57 -1.67
CA PHE A 212 8.19 10.27 -0.49
C PHE A 212 8.88 11.62 -0.28
N GLY A 213 8.05 12.65 -0.01
CA GLY A 213 8.50 13.97 0.41
C GLY A 213 8.66 14.97 -0.74
N CYS A 214 8.04 16.13 -0.57
CA CYS A 214 8.26 17.31 -1.40
C CYS A 214 8.50 18.52 -0.51
N TYR A 215 9.63 19.18 -0.67
CA TYR A 215 10.14 20.23 0.22
C TYR A 215 10.29 21.57 -0.48
N ASP A 216 9.60 21.79 -1.58
CA ASP A 216 9.63 23.06 -2.30
C ASP A 216 8.79 24.14 -1.61
N PRO A 217 8.97 25.43 -1.97
CA PRO A 217 8.24 26.54 -1.34
C PRO A 217 6.72 26.49 -1.50
N ASN A 218 6.17 25.85 -2.56
CA ASN A 218 4.71 25.69 -2.72
C ASN A 218 4.17 24.72 -1.68
N CYS A 219 4.88 23.59 -1.50
CA CYS A 219 4.57 22.62 -0.46
C CYS A 219 4.66 23.25 0.94
N GLU A 220 5.69 24.04 1.25
CA GLU A 220 5.82 24.67 2.57
C GLU A 220 4.65 25.62 2.86
N ARG A 221 4.30 26.49 1.91
CA ARG A 221 3.12 27.36 2.06
C ARG A 221 1.81 26.58 2.19
N ALA A 222 1.69 25.47 1.46
CA ALA A 222 0.51 24.59 1.56
C ALA A 222 0.47 23.88 2.92
N PHE A 223 1.59 23.41 3.45
CA PHE A 223 1.68 22.82 4.78
C PHE A 223 1.28 23.80 5.89
N GLN A 224 1.77 25.04 5.82
CA GLN A 224 1.38 26.08 6.78
C GLN A 224 -0.14 26.36 6.76
N ARG A 225 -0.77 26.41 5.58
CA ARG A 225 -2.24 26.55 5.46
C ARG A 225 -2.98 25.31 5.98
N TRP A 226 -2.45 24.11 5.71
CA TRP A 226 -3.01 22.85 6.22
C TRP A 226 -2.97 22.81 7.76
N LEU A 227 -1.87 23.22 8.38
CA LEU A 227 -1.76 23.35 9.84
C LEU A 227 -2.72 24.38 10.40
N GLN A 228 -2.87 25.52 9.72
CA GLN A 228 -3.84 26.56 10.11
C GLN A 228 -5.26 26.03 10.08
N LYS A 229 -5.65 25.27 9.05
CA LYS A 229 -6.97 24.64 8.98
C LYS A 229 -7.17 23.61 10.10
N LYS A 230 -6.16 22.80 10.39
CA LYS A 230 -6.21 21.74 11.41
C LYS A 230 -6.29 22.28 12.83
N TYR A 231 -5.48 23.26 13.18
CA TYR A 231 -5.33 23.73 14.55
C TYR A 231 -6.06 25.04 14.86
N SER A 232 -6.47 25.78 13.83
CA SER A 232 -7.15 27.08 13.90
C SER A 232 -6.33 28.20 14.54
N THR A 233 -5.61 27.97 15.63
CA THR A 233 -4.74 28.95 16.30
C THR A 233 -3.34 28.40 16.53
N ILE A 234 -2.35 29.29 16.58
CA ILE A 234 -0.97 28.90 16.82
C ILE A 234 -0.78 28.35 18.26
N ASP A 235 -1.53 28.86 19.22
CA ASP A 235 -1.51 28.36 20.60
C ASP A 235 -2.04 26.93 20.69
N ALA A 236 -3.09 26.58 19.93
CA ALA A 236 -3.60 25.22 19.85
C ALA A 236 -2.58 24.27 19.24
N LEU A 237 -1.84 24.70 18.22
CA LEU A 237 -0.73 23.96 17.64
C LEU A 237 0.39 23.74 18.67
N ASN A 238 0.89 24.81 19.31
CA ASN A 238 1.96 24.72 20.31
C ASN A 238 1.59 23.76 21.45
N LYS A 239 0.36 23.85 21.93
CA LYS A 239 -0.17 22.93 22.95
C LYS A 239 -0.20 21.49 22.47
N SER A 240 -0.68 21.27 21.25
CA SER A 240 -0.80 19.92 20.67
C SER A 240 0.56 19.28 20.39
N TRP A 241 1.55 20.08 19.99
CA TRP A 241 2.90 19.62 19.71
C TRP A 241 3.82 19.57 20.93
N ASN A 242 3.39 20.03 22.11
CA ASN A 242 4.27 20.24 23.26
C ASN A 242 5.48 21.12 22.92
N GLY A 243 5.24 22.28 22.30
CA GLY A 243 6.26 23.13 21.71
C GLY A 243 7.33 23.65 22.70
N ALA A 244 7.05 23.66 23.99
CA ALA A 244 8.03 24.07 25.01
C ALA A 244 9.31 23.20 25.03
N PHE A 245 9.24 21.96 24.54
CA PHE A 245 10.39 21.07 24.43
C PHE A 245 11.38 21.58 23.38
N TRP A 246 12.60 21.91 23.78
CA TRP A 246 13.67 22.49 22.97
C TRP A 246 13.29 23.82 22.28
N SER A 247 12.42 24.62 22.93
CA SER A 247 12.01 25.95 22.44
C SER A 247 11.33 25.93 21.05
N ASN A 248 10.51 24.93 20.77
CA ASN A 248 9.72 24.79 19.54
C ASN A 248 8.31 25.41 19.66
N GLU A 249 8.15 26.52 20.41
CA GLU A 249 6.93 27.31 20.45
C GLU A 249 6.95 28.37 19.36
N TYR A 250 5.95 28.36 18.53
CA TYR A 250 5.80 29.28 17.38
C TYR A 250 4.89 30.44 17.77
N SER A 251 5.20 31.65 17.26
CA SER A 251 4.36 32.84 17.40
C SER A 251 3.61 33.18 16.09
N GLY A 252 3.89 32.46 15.01
CA GLY A 252 3.23 32.64 13.71
C GLY A 252 3.45 31.46 12.78
N TRP A 253 2.51 31.26 11.86
CA TRP A 253 2.50 30.12 10.95
C TRP A 253 3.71 30.06 10.02
N THR A 254 4.23 31.23 9.59
CA THR A 254 5.39 31.32 8.69
C THR A 254 6.73 30.96 9.35
N GLN A 255 6.75 30.75 10.66
CA GLN A 255 7.93 30.25 11.36
C GLN A 255 8.06 28.73 11.29
N ILE A 256 7.01 28.04 10.81
CA ILE A 256 6.98 26.57 10.73
C ILE A 256 7.56 26.16 9.40
N HIS A 257 8.65 25.40 9.45
CA HIS A 257 9.34 24.84 8.29
C HIS A 257 9.25 23.30 8.30
N PHE A 258 9.57 22.69 7.16
CA PHE A 258 9.59 21.25 7.03
C PHE A 258 10.68 20.58 7.90
N PRO A 259 10.41 19.39 8.44
CA PRO A 259 11.40 18.60 9.15
C PRO A 259 12.38 17.92 8.14
N THR A 260 13.25 18.69 7.48
CA THR A 260 14.13 18.18 6.42
C THR A 260 15.53 17.82 6.88
N ASN A 261 16.14 18.65 7.75
CA ASN A 261 17.51 18.47 8.20
C ASN A 261 17.67 19.05 9.60
N SER A 262 18.12 18.26 10.54
CA SER A 262 18.36 18.63 11.92
C SER A 262 19.86 18.60 12.22
N ALA A 263 20.36 19.56 13.00
CA ALA A 263 21.76 19.60 13.43
C ALA A 263 22.15 18.43 14.32
N GLU A 264 21.17 17.90 15.08
CA GLU A 264 21.28 16.70 15.88
C GLU A 264 20.15 15.72 15.52
N SER A 265 20.18 14.55 16.12
CA SER A 265 19.15 13.54 15.95
C SER A 265 17.78 14.00 16.47
N GLY A 266 16.75 13.83 15.68
CA GLY A 266 15.37 13.86 16.14
C GLY A 266 14.66 15.20 15.94
N TRP A 267 13.72 15.20 15.01
CA TRP A 267 12.66 16.19 14.92
C TRP A 267 11.59 15.89 15.98
N GLN A 268 10.85 16.93 16.35
CA GLN A 268 9.67 16.74 17.20
C GLN A 268 8.66 15.79 16.49
N PRO A 269 8.24 14.71 17.15
CA PRO A 269 7.39 13.69 16.51
C PRO A 269 6.09 14.23 15.94
N ALA A 270 5.48 15.25 16.55
CA ALA A 270 4.21 15.80 16.11
C ALA A 270 4.29 16.54 14.77
N ILE A 271 5.34 17.37 14.54
CA ILE A 271 5.50 18.06 13.25
C ILE A 271 5.75 17.05 12.13
N THR A 272 6.50 16.01 12.43
CA THR A 272 6.84 14.98 11.46
C THR A 272 5.63 14.16 11.06
N LEU A 273 4.79 13.79 12.05
CA LEU A 273 3.52 13.12 11.78
C LEU A 273 2.58 14.02 10.95
N ASP A 274 2.49 15.30 11.29
CA ASP A 274 1.65 16.23 10.56
C ASP A 274 2.15 16.50 9.13
N TYR A 275 3.46 16.51 8.93
CA TYR A 275 4.02 16.59 7.57
C TYR A 275 3.65 15.36 6.73
N ARG A 276 3.70 14.15 7.29
CA ARG A 276 3.30 12.93 6.56
C ARG A 276 1.81 12.90 6.25
N ARG A 277 0.96 13.32 7.19
CA ARG A 277 -0.49 13.50 6.94
C ARG A 277 -0.74 14.50 5.82
N PHE A 278 -0.10 15.67 5.90
CA PHE A 278 -0.19 16.69 4.85
C PHE A 278 0.26 16.16 3.48
N PHE A 279 1.34 15.38 3.45
CA PHE A 279 1.84 14.78 2.21
C PHE A 279 0.81 13.81 1.61
N SER A 280 0.26 12.92 2.42
CA SER A 280 -0.83 12.02 2.01
C SER A 280 -2.05 12.80 1.50
N ASP A 281 -2.53 13.78 2.29
CA ASP A 281 -3.67 14.63 1.93
C ASP A 281 -3.43 15.40 0.62
N SER A 282 -2.20 15.85 0.36
CA SER A 282 -1.85 16.57 -0.87
C SER A 282 -2.04 15.70 -2.12
N TYR A 283 -1.59 14.45 -2.08
CA TYR A 283 -1.79 13.51 -3.18
C TYR A 283 -3.26 13.10 -3.32
N LEU A 284 -3.94 12.81 -2.23
CA LEU A 284 -5.38 12.53 -2.26
C LEU A 284 -6.19 13.69 -2.85
N ASN A 285 -5.85 14.94 -2.51
CA ASN A 285 -6.49 16.12 -3.10
C ASN A 285 -6.19 16.27 -4.59
N HIS A 286 -4.96 15.97 -5.03
CA HIS A 286 -4.62 15.96 -6.45
C HIS A 286 -5.46 14.93 -7.23
N LEU A 287 -5.58 13.71 -6.73
CA LEU A 287 -6.41 12.67 -7.34
C LEU A 287 -7.91 13.02 -7.30
N ARG A 288 -8.40 13.54 -6.18
CA ARG A 288 -9.82 13.97 -6.03
C ARG A 288 -10.19 15.06 -7.05
N ARG A 289 -9.29 16.01 -7.33
CA ARG A 289 -9.51 17.03 -8.37
C ARG A 289 -9.62 16.40 -9.76
N GLN A 290 -8.74 15.48 -10.13
CA GLN A 290 -8.83 14.78 -11.41
C GLN A 290 -10.11 13.96 -11.52
N THR A 291 -10.48 13.23 -10.45
CA THR A 291 -11.75 12.49 -10.38
C THR A 291 -12.93 13.40 -10.65
N ALA A 292 -13.00 14.55 -9.97
CA ALA A 292 -14.12 15.50 -10.12
C ALA A 292 -14.23 16.05 -11.55
N ILE A 293 -13.11 16.26 -12.22
CA ILE A 293 -13.07 16.71 -13.62
C ILE A 293 -13.57 15.59 -14.56
N LEU A 294 -13.01 14.39 -14.44
CA LEU A 294 -13.40 13.26 -15.28
C LEU A 294 -14.87 12.89 -15.13
N ARG A 295 -15.43 12.99 -13.93
CA ARG A 295 -16.85 12.67 -13.67
C ARG A 295 -17.84 13.57 -14.41
N GLN A 296 -17.41 14.68 -14.99
CA GLN A 296 -18.27 15.52 -15.82
C GLN A 296 -18.64 14.80 -17.13
N ASN A 297 -17.79 13.91 -17.63
CA ASN A 297 -17.96 13.20 -18.90
C ASN A 297 -17.90 11.66 -18.75
N ALA A 298 -17.00 11.14 -17.93
CA ALA A 298 -16.77 9.70 -17.73
C ALA A 298 -17.77 9.08 -16.73
N VAL A 299 -19.05 9.06 -17.09
CA VAL A 299 -20.15 8.62 -16.20
C VAL A 299 -20.24 7.12 -16.00
N ASN A 300 -19.84 6.33 -17.02
CA ASN A 300 -19.91 4.85 -17.04
C ASN A 300 -18.56 4.16 -16.86
N GLN A 301 -17.47 4.88 -16.99
CA GLN A 301 -16.12 4.38 -16.85
C GLN A 301 -15.70 4.43 -15.35
N PHE A 302 -15.04 3.38 -14.88
CA PHE A 302 -14.52 3.43 -13.51
C PHE A 302 -13.28 4.34 -13.42
N ILE A 303 -13.00 4.84 -12.22
CA ILE A 303 -11.79 5.63 -11.94
C ILE A 303 -11.02 4.94 -10.80
N CYS A 304 -9.73 4.73 -11.02
CA CYS A 304 -8.78 4.21 -10.04
C CYS A 304 -7.45 4.98 -10.10
N THR A 305 -6.49 4.59 -9.29
CA THR A 305 -5.06 4.89 -9.43
C THR A 305 -4.28 3.64 -9.04
N ASN A 306 -3.07 3.48 -9.57
CA ASN A 306 -2.18 2.40 -9.16
C ASN A 306 -1.30 2.86 -7.99
N TRP A 307 -1.50 2.30 -6.80
CA TRP A 307 -0.64 2.59 -5.66
C TRP A 307 0.70 1.84 -5.81
N PRO A 308 1.87 2.50 -5.62
CA PRO A 308 3.19 1.86 -5.81
C PRO A 308 3.47 0.78 -4.75
N ALA A 309 2.88 0.98 -3.58
CA ALA A 309 2.77 0.06 -2.46
C ALA A 309 1.59 0.55 -1.63
N VAL A 310 0.82 -0.36 -1.09
CA VAL A 310 -0.35 0.01 -0.27
C VAL A 310 0.00 0.28 1.18
N THR A 311 1.25 0.12 1.54
CA THR A 311 1.82 0.52 2.82
C THR A 311 2.77 1.67 2.54
N TRP A 312 2.71 2.79 3.23
CA TRP A 312 3.82 3.74 3.22
C TRP A 312 3.51 5.25 3.20
N SER A 313 3.08 5.84 2.07
CA SER A 313 3.12 7.32 1.94
C SER A 313 1.77 7.98 1.83
N VAL A 314 0.77 7.27 1.34
CA VAL A 314 -0.59 7.79 1.13
C VAL A 314 -1.60 6.82 1.72
N ASP A 315 -2.60 7.35 2.41
CA ASP A 315 -3.70 6.56 2.98
C ASP A 315 -4.62 6.04 1.86
N VAL A 316 -4.47 4.76 1.54
CA VAL A 316 -5.24 4.09 0.49
C VAL A 316 -6.72 3.98 0.85
N PHE A 317 -7.06 3.83 2.15
CA PHE A 317 -8.46 3.77 2.57
C PHE A 317 -9.19 5.08 2.32
N ALA A 318 -8.51 6.22 2.47
CA ALA A 318 -9.09 7.53 2.14
C ALA A 318 -9.33 7.72 0.63
N GLY A 319 -8.64 6.96 -0.23
CA GLY A 319 -8.90 6.91 -1.67
C GLY A 319 -10.27 6.35 -2.03
N ALA A 320 -10.78 5.40 -1.24
CA ALA A 320 -12.09 4.77 -1.43
C ALA A 320 -13.29 5.74 -1.42
N GLU A 321 -13.11 6.93 -0.85
CA GLU A 321 -14.15 7.96 -0.80
C GLU A 321 -14.52 8.53 -2.19
N PHE A 322 -13.61 8.45 -3.18
CA PHE A 322 -13.80 9.08 -4.48
C PHE A 322 -13.38 8.22 -5.68
N LEU A 323 -12.71 7.10 -5.46
CA LEU A 323 -12.37 6.11 -6.49
C LEU A 323 -13.42 5.00 -6.55
N ASP A 324 -13.59 4.39 -7.73
CA ASP A 324 -14.55 3.28 -7.91
C ASP A 324 -13.92 1.90 -7.63
N ALA A 325 -12.60 1.82 -7.67
CA ALA A 325 -11.82 0.62 -7.37
C ALA A 325 -10.46 1.00 -6.79
N ALA A 326 -9.91 0.14 -5.95
CA ALA A 326 -8.50 0.20 -5.61
C ALA A 326 -7.68 -0.53 -6.69
N ALA A 327 -6.45 -0.07 -6.91
CA ALA A 327 -5.49 -0.81 -7.72
C ALA A 327 -4.08 -0.58 -7.15
N TRP A 328 -3.17 -1.53 -7.35
CA TRP A 328 -1.82 -1.41 -6.81
C TRP A 328 -0.81 -2.22 -7.64
N ASP A 329 0.48 -1.92 -7.45
CA ASP A 329 1.59 -2.50 -8.20
C ASP A 329 2.30 -3.55 -7.34
N ASN A 330 2.18 -4.81 -7.74
CA ASN A 330 2.65 -5.96 -6.98
C ASN A 330 4.11 -6.32 -7.31
N TYR A 331 5.04 -5.56 -6.75
CA TYR A 331 6.47 -5.85 -6.81
C TYR A 331 6.98 -6.22 -5.41
N ASN A 332 6.86 -7.47 -5.04
CA ASN A 332 7.11 -7.97 -3.69
C ASN A 332 8.47 -7.59 -3.13
N SER A 333 8.51 -6.57 -2.28
CA SER A 333 9.69 -6.24 -1.49
C SER A 333 9.29 -5.67 -0.14
N ALA A 334 9.77 -6.29 0.94
CA ALA A 334 9.68 -5.72 2.28
C ALA A 334 10.96 -6.09 3.06
N PRO A 335 11.71 -5.11 3.57
CA PRO A 335 12.90 -5.36 4.35
C PRO A 335 12.56 -5.98 5.72
N GLY A 336 13.48 -6.75 6.29
CA GLY A 336 13.34 -7.28 7.65
C GLY A 336 12.35 -8.44 7.83
N LEU A 337 11.83 -9.02 6.74
CA LEU A 337 10.98 -10.21 6.76
C LEU A 337 11.76 -11.46 6.35
N SER A 338 11.38 -12.62 6.93
CA SER A 338 11.87 -13.92 6.47
C SER A 338 11.33 -14.23 5.07
N GLU A 339 11.98 -15.16 4.37
CA GLU A 339 11.52 -15.61 3.04
C GLU A 339 10.08 -16.13 3.09
N PHE A 340 9.72 -16.90 4.11
CA PHE A 340 8.36 -17.37 4.31
C PHE A 340 7.35 -16.23 4.49
N GLN A 341 7.69 -15.22 5.28
CA GLN A 341 6.80 -14.05 5.46
C GLN A 341 6.63 -13.25 4.18
N ARG A 342 7.66 -13.17 3.34
CA ARG A 342 7.59 -12.50 2.02
C ARG A 342 6.59 -13.15 1.07
N GLN A 343 6.32 -14.45 1.19
CA GLN A 343 5.30 -15.14 0.40
C GLN A 343 3.88 -14.61 0.66
N TYR A 344 3.62 -14.04 1.84
CA TYR A 344 2.33 -13.47 2.19
C TYR A 344 2.19 -11.97 1.88
N ILE A 345 3.23 -11.30 1.35
CA ILE A 345 3.17 -9.85 1.07
C ILE A 345 2.11 -9.53 0.02
N SER A 346 2.02 -10.31 -1.05
CA SER A 346 0.99 -10.10 -2.07
C SER A 346 -0.41 -10.22 -1.48
N GLY A 347 -0.70 -11.31 -0.75
CA GLY A 347 -1.98 -11.51 -0.09
C GLY A 347 -2.32 -10.39 0.90
N PHE A 348 -1.34 -9.93 1.70
CA PHE A 348 -1.50 -8.82 2.62
C PHE A 348 -1.92 -7.53 1.90
N ASN A 349 -1.22 -7.17 0.84
CA ASN A 349 -1.51 -5.96 0.08
C ASN A 349 -2.83 -6.06 -0.70
N HIS A 350 -3.14 -7.24 -1.23
CA HIS A 350 -4.44 -7.50 -1.86
C HIS A 350 -5.59 -7.34 -0.86
N ASP A 351 -5.44 -7.85 0.36
CA ASP A 351 -6.47 -7.72 1.40
C ASP A 351 -6.65 -6.25 1.86
N ILE A 352 -5.59 -5.41 1.87
CA ILE A 352 -5.73 -3.95 2.05
C ILE A 352 -6.54 -3.36 0.89
N CYS A 353 -6.17 -3.63 -0.37
CA CYS A 353 -6.86 -3.10 -1.54
C CYS A 353 -8.32 -3.57 -1.61
N ARG A 354 -8.58 -4.84 -1.32
CA ARG A 354 -9.93 -5.39 -1.26
C ARG A 354 -10.78 -4.66 -0.24
N CYS A 355 -10.26 -4.42 0.97
CA CYS A 355 -10.98 -3.72 2.02
C CYS A 355 -11.08 -2.20 1.78
N ALA A 356 -10.16 -1.61 1.02
CA ALA A 356 -10.21 -0.21 0.59
C ALA A 356 -11.11 -0.01 -0.63
N GLY A 357 -11.24 -1.00 -1.52
CA GLY A 357 -12.04 -0.88 -2.73
C GLY A 357 -13.55 -0.87 -2.43
N PRO A 358 -14.33 0.11 -2.95
CA PRO A 358 -15.77 0.09 -2.82
C PRO A 358 -16.37 -1.24 -3.32
N HIS A 359 -17.21 -1.88 -2.52
CA HIS A 359 -17.77 -3.21 -2.83
C HIS A 359 -16.71 -4.31 -3.07
N GLN A 360 -15.55 -4.21 -2.41
CA GLN A 360 -14.39 -5.08 -2.59
C GLN A 360 -13.78 -5.05 -4.02
N ARG A 361 -14.02 -4.00 -4.78
CA ARG A 361 -13.49 -3.86 -6.15
C ARG A 361 -12.03 -3.43 -6.11
N PHE A 362 -11.17 -4.32 -6.56
CA PHE A 362 -9.75 -4.00 -6.76
C PHE A 362 -9.16 -4.88 -7.87
N PHE A 363 -8.01 -4.48 -8.38
CA PHE A 363 -7.20 -5.27 -9.29
C PHE A 363 -5.70 -4.97 -9.12
N CYS A 364 -4.86 -5.90 -9.57
CA CYS A 364 -3.41 -5.69 -9.64
C CYS A 364 -3.09 -4.92 -10.93
N ALA A 365 -2.64 -3.66 -10.79
CA ALA A 365 -2.40 -2.78 -11.94
C ALA A 365 -1.04 -2.99 -12.60
N GLU A 366 -0.07 -3.51 -11.86
CA GLU A 366 1.23 -3.93 -12.36
C GLU A 366 1.74 -5.14 -11.60
N GLN A 367 2.30 -6.10 -12.32
CA GLN A 367 3.11 -7.17 -11.76
C GLN A 367 4.10 -7.71 -12.77
N ASN A 368 5.10 -8.43 -12.30
CA ASN A 368 6.12 -8.99 -13.18
C ASN A 368 5.52 -9.94 -14.22
N ALA A 369 5.91 -9.75 -15.49
CA ALA A 369 5.62 -10.69 -16.59
C ALA A 369 6.74 -11.72 -16.78
N TYR A 370 7.58 -11.95 -15.79
CA TYR A 370 8.84 -12.66 -15.91
C TYR A 370 9.09 -13.53 -14.66
N VAL A 371 9.59 -14.74 -14.91
CA VAL A 371 10.06 -15.64 -13.87
C VAL A 371 11.58 -15.49 -13.75
N PRO A 372 12.13 -15.14 -12.57
CA PRO A 372 13.57 -15.12 -12.38
C PRO A 372 14.21 -16.48 -12.69
N ALA A 373 15.41 -16.48 -13.28
CA ALA A 373 16.09 -17.70 -13.70
C ALA A 373 16.38 -18.72 -12.56
N ASN A 374 16.32 -18.26 -11.32
CA ASN A 374 16.47 -19.09 -10.12
C ASN A 374 15.12 -19.48 -9.47
N ALA A 375 13.99 -19.15 -10.09
CA ALA A 375 12.66 -19.50 -9.61
C ALA A 375 12.00 -20.55 -10.51
N LEU A 376 11.02 -21.27 -9.95
CA LEU A 376 10.23 -22.23 -10.73
C LEU A 376 9.24 -21.48 -11.65
N HIS A 377 9.00 -22.06 -12.81
CA HIS A 377 8.10 -21.53 -13.83
C HIS A 377 6.65 -21.36 -13.31
N GLU A 378 6.24 -22.25 -12.43
CA GLU A 378 4.94 -22.23 -11.74
C GLU A 378 4.73 -20.99 -10.87
N GLY A 379 5.81 -20.28 -10.51
CA GLY A 379 5.74 -19.08 -9.65
C GLY A 379 4.90 -17.96 -10.25
N LEU A 380 4.97 -17.72 -11.58
CA LEU A 380 4.15 -16.72 -12.25
C LEU A 380 2.66 -17.09 -12.22
N ARG A 381 2.35 -18.38 -12.43
CA ARG A 381 0.97 -18.89 -12.34
C ARG A 381 0.44 -18.77 -10.91
N LEU A 382 1.21 -19.16 -9.90
CA LEU A 382 0.84 -19.02 -8.49
C LEU A 382 0.55 -17.56 -8.14
N GLN A 383 1.40 -16.61 -8.57
CA GLN A 383 1.19 -15.19 -8.34
C GLN A 383 -0.15 -14.72 -8.91
N ALA A 384 -0.48 -15.11 -10.13
CA ALA A 384 -1.76 -14.80 -10.75
C ALA A 384 -2.97 -15.38 -9.98
N TYR A 385 -2.81 -16.57 -9.42
CA TYR A 385 -3.84 -17.19 -8.59
C TYR A 385 -3.95 -16.58 -7.18
N ILE A 386 -2.87 -16.05 -6.61
CA ILE A 386 -2.92 -15.27 -5.36
C ILE A 386 -3.82 -14.03 -5.57
N ASP A 387 -3.64 -13.30 -6.69
CA ASP A 387 -4.49 -12.16 -7.03
C ASP A 387 -5.98 -12.55 -7.06
N MET A 388 -6.32 -13.60 -7.82
CA MET A 388 -7.70 -14.08 -7.95
C MET A 388 -8.28 -14.60 -6.62
N ALA A 389 -7.49 -15.33 -5.84
CA ALA A 389 -7.91 -15.91 -4.57
C ALA A 389 -8.30 -14.83 -3.55
N HIS A 390 -7.50 -13.76 -3.45
CA HIS A 390 -7.76 -12.64 -2.55
C HIS A 390 -8.84 -11.67 -3.06
N GLY A 391 -9.49 -11.99 -4.20
CA GLY A 391 -10.67 -11.27 -4.68
C GLY A 391 -10.38 -10.22 -5.75
N SER A 392 -9.19 -10.20 -6.33
CA SER A 392 -8.88 -9.32 -7.46
C SER A 392 -9.82 -9.54 -8.64
N HIS A 393 -10.24 -8.47 -9.29
CA HIS A 393 -11.04 -8.49 -10.52
C HIS A 393 -10.18 -8.52 -11.78
N GLY A 394 -8.86 -8.48 -11.63
CA GLY A 394 -7.94 -8.56 -12.73
C GLY A 394 -6.49 -8.35 -12.35
N GLN A 395 -5.64 -8.55 -13.32
CA GLN A 395 -4.20 -8.31 -13.21
C GLN A 395 -3.64 -7.82 -14.54
N LEU A 396 -2.75 -6.85 -14.48
CA LEU A 396 -2.03 -6.31 -15.61
C LEU A 396 -0.55 -6.57 -15.42
N PHE A 397 0.08 -7.17 -16.41
CA PHE A 397 1.52 -7.42 -16.38
C PHE A 397 2.29 -6.18 -16.80
N PHE A 398 3.38 -5.86 -16.15
CA PHE A 398 4.32 -4.83 -16.55
C PHE A 398 5.53 -5.52 -17.17
N GLU A 399 5.69 -5.43 -18.48
CA GLU A 399 4.88 -4.75 -19.49
C GLU A 399 4.84 -5.58 -20.78
N TRP A 400 4.04 -5.15 -21.77
CA TRP A 400 3.94 -5.88 -23.02
C TRP A 400 5.28 -6.00 -23.72
N ARG A 401 5.98 -4.88 -23.94
CA ARG A 401 7.16 -4.83 -24.80
C ARG A 401 8.31 -4.09 -24.12
N ARG A 402 9.48 -4.70 -24.15
CA ARG A 402 10.69 -4.11 -23.58
C ARG A 402 11.04 -2.80 -24.28
N PRO A 403 11.19 -1.67 -23.56
CA PRO A 403 11.53 -0.39 -24.16
C PRO A 403 12.95 -0.40 -24.74
N LEU A 404 13.13 0.26 -25.91
CA LEU A 404 14.42 0.38 -26.57
C LEU A 404 15.34 1.43 -25.94
N ALA A 405 14.77 2.33 -25.13
CA ALA A 405 15.47 3.45 -24.53
C ALA A 405 14.84 3.85 -23.19
N GLY A 406 15.49 4.76 -22.50
CA GLY A 406 15.01 5.29 -21.22
C GLY A 406 15.49 4.51 -19.99
N ALA A 407 15.03 4.94 -18.81
CA ALA A 407 15.50 4.39 -17.55
C ALA A 407 15.15 2.91 -17.35
N GLU A 408 14.14 2.42 -18.04
CA GLU A 408 13.62 1.05 -17.90
C GLU A 408 14.08 0.08 -19.00
N GLN A 409 14.94 0.50 -19.91
CA GLN A 409 15.45 -0.33 -21.01
C GLN A 409 16.12 -1.65 -20.55
N PHE A 410 16.55 -1.74 -19.29
CA PHE A 410 17.20 -2.93 -18.74
C PHE A 410 16.29 -3.73 -17.79
N ARG A 411 15.02 -3.33 -17.60
CA ARG A 411 14.09 -4.09 -16.78
C ARG A 411 13.82 -5.47 -17.40
N PRO A 412 13.74 -6.54 -16.61
CA PRO A 412 13.49 -7.89 -17.12
C PRO A 412 12.00 -8.19 -17.38
N SER A 413 11.09 -7.37 -16.87
CA SER A 413 9.65 -7.62 -16.90
C SER A 413 9.05 -7.19 -18.26
N PHE A 414 8.79 -8.13 -19.17
CA PHE A 414 8.13 -7.89 -20.44
C PHE A 414 7.62 -9.21 -21.03
N ILE A 415 6.53 -9.14 -21.80
CA ILE A 415 5.94 -10.28 -22.47
C ILE A 415 6.58 -10.46 -23.88
N LYS A 416 6.85 -9.35 -24.59
CA LYS A 416 7.48 -9.34 -25.91
C LYS A 416 8.90 -8.75 -25.84
N CYS A 417 9.88 -9.48 -26.37
CA CYS A 417 11.27 -9.04 -26.46
C CYS A 417 11.45 -7.89 -27.46
N PHE A 418 12.58 -7.18 -27.37
CA PHE A 418 12.90 -6.07 -28.30
C PHE A 418 13.06 -6.53 -29.76
N ASP A 419 13.44 -7.78 -30.01
CA ASP A 419 13.56 -8.39 -31.32
C ASP A 419 12.22 -8.87 -31.91
N GLY A 420 11.14 -8.66 -31.20
CA GLY A 420 9.77 -9.01 -31.62
C GLY A 420 9.34 -10.44 -31.25
N THR A 421 10.21 -11.23 -30.63
CA THR A 421 9.83 -12.57 -30.13
C THR A 421 9.03 -12.48 -28.84
N ILE A 422 8.11 -13.43 -28.63
CA ILE A 422 7.39 -13.57 -27.37
C ILE A 422 8.30 -14.29 -26.36
N ASN A 423 8.26 -13.84 -25.11
CA ASN A 423 9.01 -14.43 -24.03
C ASN A 423 8.81 -15.96 -23.98
N PRO A 424 9.86 -16.76 -23.71
CA PRO A 424 9.74 -18.22 -23.55
C PRO A 424 8.68 -18.68 -22.53
N ASP A 425 8.33 -17.85 -21.56
CA ASP A 425 7.28 -18.14 -20.58
C ASP A 425 5.84 -18.05 -21.13
N LYS A 426 5.68 -17.91 -22.45
CA LYS A 426 4.38 -17.84 -23.15
C LYS A 426 3.39 -18.92 -22.73
N SER A 427 3.85 -20.13 -22.48
CA SER A 427 3.01 -21.26 -22.09
C SER A 427 2.22 -20.98 -20.78
N VAL A 428 2.75 -20.16 -19.89
CA VAL A 428 2.05 -19.74 -18.65
C VAL A 428 0.87 -18.84 -18.99
N PHE A 429 1.04 -17.89 -19.95
CA PHE A 429 -0.05 -17.01 -20.38
C PHE A 429 -1.14 -17.79 -21.10
N ASP A 430 -0.79 -18.75 -21.97
CA ASP A 430 -1.74 -19.64 -22.66
C ASP A 430 -2.56 -20.45 -21.60
N GLN A 431 -1.89 -20.95 -20.56
CA GLN A 431 -2.54 -21.68 -19.47
C GLN A 431 -3.45 -20.79 -18.63
N LEU A 432 -2.96 -19.62 -18.21
CA LEU A 432 -3.75 -18.64 -17.45
C LEU A 432 -4.98 -18.18 -18.21
N ASN A 433 -4.85 -17.89 -19.52
CA ASN A 433 -5.97 -17.53 -20.36
C ASN A 433 -7.05 -18.62 -20.36
N LYS A 434 -6.65 -19.89 -20.60
CA LYS A 434 -7.58 -21.02 -20.59
C LYS A 434 -8.31 -21.16 -19.23
N GLU A 435 -7.56 -21.10 -18.14
CA GLU A 435 -8.11 -21.29 -16.79
C GLU A 435 -8.98 -20.09 -16.39
N PHE A 436 -8.54 -18.86 -16.61
CA PHE A 436 -9.23 -17.65 -16.17
C PHE A 436 -10.46 -17.31 -17.04
N SER A 437 -10.47 -17.69 -18.32
CA SER A 437 -11.68 -17.62 -19.14
C SER A 437 -12.80 -18.50 -18.60
N HIS A 438 -12.47 -19.63 -17.96
CA HIS A 438 -13.43 -20.52 -17.33
C HIS A 438 -13.81 -20.07 -15.92
N LEU A 439 -12.82 -19.68 -15.10
CA LEU A 439 -13.02 -19.31 -13.70
C LEU A 439 -13.62 -17.91 -13.52
N GLY A 440 -13.21 -16.94 -14.34
CA GLY A 440 -13.58 -15.53 -14.21
C GLY A 440 -15.09 -15.32 -14.12
N PRO A 441 -15.91 -15.82 -15.07
CA PRO A 441 -17.37 -15.66 -15.00
C PRO A 441 -18.01 -16.33 -13.78
N ARG A 442 -17.44 -17.42 -13.27
CA ARG A 442 -17.94 -18.13 -12.07
C ARG A 442 -17.63 -17.37 -10.79
N LEU A 443 -16.55 -16.61 -10.76
CA LEU A 443 -16.04 -15.92 -9.57
C LEU A 443 -16.36 -14.41 -9.54
N ALA A 444 -16.83 -13.83 -10.64
CA ALA A 444 -17.05 -12.39 -10.78
C ALA A 444 -17.97 -11.78 -9.71
N GLY A 445 -18.99 -12.54 -9.27
CA GLY A 445 -19.92 -12.12 -8.22
C GLY A 445 -19.55 -12.59 -6.81
N ALA A 446 -18.47 -13.36 -6.66
CA ALA A 446 -18.07 -13.91 -5.38
C ALA A 446 -17.31 -12.87 -4.54
N VAL A 447 -17.66 -12.77 -3.26
CA VAL A 447 -17.04 -11.87 -2.29
C VAL A 447 -16.26 -12.63 -1.23
N THR A 448 -15.31 -11.98 -0.61
CA THR A 448 -14.58 -12.52 0.53
C THR A 448 -15.33 -12.18 1.82
N VAL A 449 -15.54 -13.19 2.67
CA VAL A 449 -16.09 -13.03 4.02
C VAL A 449 -15.06 -13.48 5.04
N SER A 450 -14.88 -12.70 6.10
CA SER A 450 -13.85 -12.94 7.11
C SER A 450 -14.38 -12.86 8.53
N ASP A 451 -13.94 -13.80 9.38
CA ASP A 451 -14.12 -13.77 10.84
C ASP A 451 -12.96 -13.05 11.56
N VAL A 452 -11.88 -12.72 10.86
CA VAL A 452 -10.66 -12.17 11.41
C VAL A 452 -10.33 -10.83 10.74
N ALA A 453 -10.10 -9.80 11.55
CA ALA A 453 -9.58 -8.52 11.06
C ALA A 453 -8.18 -8.24 11.63
N LEU A 454 -7.33 -7.68 10.79
CA LEU A 454 -6.10 -7.00 11.20
C LEU A 454 -6.31 -5.50 10.99
N LEU A 455 -6.10 -4.72 12.05
CA LEU A 455 -6.20 -3.26 11.95
C LEU A 455 -4.93 -2.71 11.34
N TYR A 456 -5.10 -1.93 10.27
CA TYR A 456 -4.01 -1.19 9.63
C TYR A 456 -4.35 0.30 9.66
N ASP A 457 -3.48 1.09 10.29
CA ASP A 457 -3.70 2.52 10.49
C ASP A 457 -2.54 3.35 9.97
N TYR A 458 -2.78 4.12 8.93
CA TYR A 458 -1.76 4.98 8.33
C TYR A 458 -1.22 6.04 9.28
N VAL A 459 -1.98 6.46 10.29
CA VAL A 459 -1.47 7.40 11.29
C VAL A 459 -0.40 6.75 12.17
N ASN A 460 -0.60 5.47 12.56
CA ASN A 460 0.42 4.69 13.26
C ASN A 460 1.62 4.39 12.36
N GLU A 461 1.41 4.08 11.08
CA GLU A 461 2.46 3.94 10.07
C GLU A 461 3.31 5.22 9.96
N PHE A 462 2.65 6.36 9.77
CA PHE A 462 3.32 7.66 9.66
C PHE A 462 4.05 8.06 10.93
N ALA A 463 3.54 7.71 12.10
CA ALA A 463 4.15 8.04 13.38
C ALA A 463 5.39 7.21 13.68
N GLN A 464 5.36 5.91 13.35
CA GLN A 464 6.40 4.97 13.79
C GLN A 464 7.66 5.01 12.93
N GLY A 465 7.59 5.36 11.67
CA GLY A 465 8.75 5.50 10.79
C GLY A 465 9.73 6.62 11.17
N PHE A 466 9.52 7.31 12.28
CA PHE A 466 10.39 8.38 12.79
C PHE A 466 11.12 8.07 14.09
N TRP A 467 10.75 7.00 14.77
CA TRP A 467 11.45 6.59 16.00
C TRP A 467 12.84 6.01 15.74
N ASP A 468 13.20 5.93 14.46
CA ASP A 468 14.45 5.37 14.00
C ASP A 468 15.62 6.35 14.10
N ILE A 469 15.98 6.72 15.30
CA ILE A 469 17.35 7.17 15.57
C ILE A 469 18.24 5.92 15.46
N GLY A 470 18.53 5.51 14.23
CA GLY A 470 19.46 4.41 13.94
C GLY A 470 18.90 2.98 14.11
N LEU A 471 17.58 2.80 14.04
CA LEU A 471 16.94 1.49 14.12
C LEU A 471 16.17 1.15 12.83
N PRO A 472 16.82 0.59 11.81
CA PRO A 472 16.17 0.24 10.54
C PRO A 472 15.12 -0.88 10.64
N GLU A 473 14.81 -1.37 11.83
CA GLU A 473 14.04 -2.58 12.03
C GLU A 473 12.63 -2.37 12.61
N ARG A 474 12.19 -1.12 12.85
CA ARG A 474 10.85 -0.79 13.37
C ARG A 474 9.95 -0.22 12.28
N HIS A 475 9.52 -1.06 11.36
CA HIS A 475 8.52 -0.71 10.38
C HIS A 475 7.16 -1.25 10.80
N TYR A 476 6.15 -0.38 10.89
CA TYR A 476 4.78 -0.74 11.24
C TYR A 476 4.21 -1.79 10.29
N ASP A 477 4.43 -1.61 8.98
CA ASP A 477 4.07 -2.55 7.93
C ASP A 477 4.65 -3.95 8.15
N SER A 478 5.94 -4.03 8.46
CA SER A 478 6.61 -5.30 8.73
C SER A 478 6.06 -6.01 9.96
N GLU A 479 5.69 -5.25 11.00
CA GLU A 479 5.04 -5.80 12.18
C GLU A 479 3.64 -6.34 11.82
N ALA A 480 2.84 -5.57 11.07
CA ALA A 480 1.54 -6.01 10.61
C ALA A 480 1.62 -7.29 9.75
N ILE A 481 2.60 -7.36 8.83
CA ILE A 481 2.83 -8.54 7.98
C ILE A 481 3.22 -9.77 8.82
N ARG A 482 4.01 -9.62 9.89
CA ARG A 482 4.35 -10.75 10.80
C ARG A 482 3.11 -11.32 11.46
N TYR A 483 2.22 -10.47 11.97
CA TYR A 483 0.94 -10.94 12.54
C TYR A 483 0.06 -11.55 11.46
N TYR A 484 -0.04 -10.93 10.29
CA TYR A 484 -0.82 -11.46 9.18
C TYR A 484 -0.34 -12.86 8.78
N SER A 485 0.96 -13.03 8.47
CA SER A 485 1.54 -14.31 8.06
C SER A 485 1.39 -15.40 9.13
N GLY A 486 1.57 -15.06 10.41
CA GLY A 486 1.37 -15.99 11.51
C GLY A 486 -0.09 -16.42 11.67
N PHE A 487 -1.05 -15.49 11.50
CA PHE A 487 -2.46 -15.79 11.64
C PHE A 487 -3.05 -16.58 10.45
N LYS A 488 -2.35 -16.65 9.32
CA LYS A 488 -2.73 -17.55 8.20
C LYS A 488 -2.73 -19.02 8.60
N VAL A 489 -2.06 -19.41 9.67
CA VAL A 489 -2.14 -20.80 10.22
C VAL A 489 -3.56 -21.17 10.63
N LEU A 490 -4.45 -20.21 10.88
CA LEU A 490 -5.86 -20.45 11.17
C LEU A 490 -6.66 -20.95 9.96
N GLN A 491 -6.07 -20.90 8.75
CA GLN A 491 -6.72 -21.26 7.48
C GLN A 491 -8.07 -20.54 7.31
N ARG A 492 -8.01 -19.22 7.50
CA ARG A 492 -9.14 -18.30 7.42
C ARG A 492 -8.77 -17.07 6.61
N ASN A 493 -9.76 -16.45 5.98
CA ASN A 493 -9.60 -15.12 5.43
C ASN A 493 -9.28 -14.13 6.55
N ILE A 494 -8.49 -13.12 6.22
CA ILE A 494 -8.18 -12.00 7.11
C ILE A 494 -8.50 -10.71 6.35
N ASP A 495 -9.40 -9.90 6.89
CA ASP A 495 -9.61 -8.55 6.39
C ASP A 495 -8.58 -7.62 7.00
N ILE A 496 -8.03 -6.69 6.18
CA ILE A 496 -7.16 -5.64 6.69
C ILE A 496 -7.91 -4.33 6.59
N VAL A 497 -8.26 -3.75 7.74
CA VAL A 497 -9.24 -2.67 7.81
C VAL A 497 -8.72 -1.47 8.61
N PRO A 498 -9.18 -0.24 8.29
CA PRO A 498 -8.84 0.96 9.06
C PRO A 498 -9.49 0.96 10.44
N LEU A 499 -9.01 1.81 11.33
CA LEU A 499 -9.59 1.98 12.66
C LEU A 499 -11.05 2.45 12.62
N SER A 500 -11.52 3.05 11.54
CA SER A 500 -12.91 3.49 11.34
C SER A 500 -13.89 2.36 10.97
N ALA A 501 -13.41 1.17 10.61
CA ALA A 501 -14.24 0.05 10.18
C ALA A 501 -15.28 -0.39 11.21
N ASP A 502 -16.35 -1.03 10.76
CA ASP A 502 -17.27 -1.75 11.64
C ASP A 502 -16.61 -3.05 12.13
N PHE A 503 -16.55 -3.24 13.44
CA PHE A 503 -15.96 -4.41 14.07
C PHE A 503 -16.94 -5.56 14.29
N SER A 504 -18.23 -5.34 14.06
CA SER A 504 -19.28 -6.31 14.39
C SER A 504 -19.21 -7.66 13.62
N PRO A 505 -18.68 -7.73 12.38
CA PRO A 505 -18.57 -8.98 11.65
C PRO A 505 -17.50 -9.94 12.21
N TYR A 506 -16.52 -9.43 12.95
CA TYR A 506 -15.32 -10.18 13.30
C TYR A 506 -15.44 -10.89 14.64
N LYS A 507 -14.77 -12.04 14.76
CA LYS A 507 -14.56 -12.77 16.02
C LYS A 507 -13.19 -12.43 16.63
N ILE A 508 -12.21 -12.17 15.78
CA ILE A 508 -10.85 -11.78 16.20
C ILE A 508 -10.50 -10.45 15.55
N ILE A 509 -9.97 -9.53 16.35
CA ILE A 509 -9.29 -8.30 15.90
C ILE A 509 -7.85 -8.37 16.36
N VAL A 510 -6.92 -8.27 15.41
CA VAL A 510 -5.47 -8.15 15.65
C VAL A 510 -5.08 -6.69 15.41
N ALA A 511 -4.52 -6.03 16.42
CA ALA A 511 -4.14 -4.63 16.37
C ALA A 511 -2.62 -4.47 16.65
N PRO A 512 -1.76 -4.82 15.67
CA PRO A 512 -0.31 -4.75 15.84
C PRO A 512 0.14 -3.29 15.94
N ALA A 513 1.08 -3.02 16.83
CA ALA A 513 1.72 -1.72 17.02
C ALA A 513 0.74 -0.51 17.07
N LEU A 514 -0.44 -0.70 17.66
CA LEU A 514 -1.46 0.34 17.85
C LEU A 514 -1.06 1.29 18.98
N HIS A 515 0.02 2.05 18.77
CA HIS A 515 0.56 2.98 19.78
C HIS A 515 -0.32 4.22 19.90
N LEU A 516 -0.72 4.81 18.78
CA LEU A 516 -1.60 5.97 18.71
C LEU A 516 -3.05 5.51 18.54
N VAL A 517 -3.90 5.94 19.45
CA VAL A 517 -5.34 5.68 19.36
C VAL A 517 -6.11 6.80 20.05
N ASP A 518 -7.27 7.17 19.49
CA ASP A 518 -8.20 8.06 20.16
C ASP A 518 -9.11 7.30 21.14
N ASP A 519 -9.75 8.04 22.04
CA ASP A 519 -10.60 7.46 23.08
C ASP A 519 -11.88 6.83 22.52
N ALA A 520 -12.39 7.31 21.39
CA ALA A 520 -13.57 6.76 20.72
C ALA A 520 -13.27 5.37 20.15
N THR A 521 -12.15 5.22 19.42
CA THR A 521 -11.68 3.94 18.90
C THR A 521 -11.37 2.94 20.02
N ALA A 522 -10.69 3.40 21.07
CA ALA A 522 -10.46 2.57 22.25
C ALA A 522 -11.79 2.10 22.89
N GLY A 523 -12.80 2.97 22.93
CA GLY A 523 -14.16 2.63 23.39
C GLY A 523 -14.86 1.58 22.51
N ARG A 524 -14.71 1.67 21.15
CA ARG A 524 -15.26 0.68 20.23
C ARG A 524 -14.58 -0.69 20.39
N LEU A 525 -13.25 -0.74 20.55
CA LEU A 525 -12.52 -1.98 20.82
C LEU A 525 -12.92 -2.59 22.17
N ARG A 526 -13.09 -1.76 23.21
CA ARG A 526 -13.63 -2.22 24.50
C ARG A 526 -15.03 -2.85 24.35
N SER A 527 -15.90 -2.19 23.60
CA SER A 527 -17.25 -2.68 23.32
C SER A 527 -17.25 -4.01 22.55
N PHE A 528 -16.37 -4.14 21.57
CA PHE A 528 -16.17 -5.39 20.81
C PHE A 528 -15.78 -6.55 21.73
N VAL A 529 -14.80 -6.37 22.63
CA VAL A 529 -14.39 -7.39 23.58
C VAL A 529 -15.52 -7.71 24.58
N ASN A 530 -16.16 -6.68 25.13
CA ASN A 530 -17.29 -6.88 26.05
C ASN A 530 -18.42 -7.68 25.40
N GLY A 531 -18.62 -7.53 24.08
CA GLY A 531 -19.59 -8.26 23.25
C GLY A 531 -19.23 -9.72 23.01
N GLY A 532 -18.02 -10.18 23.28
CA GLY A 532 -17.56 -11.55 23.07
C GLY A 532 -16.40 -11.70 22.08
N GLY A 533 -15.92 -10.60 21.48
CA GLY A 533 -14.79 -10.60 20.57
C GLY A 533 -13.44 -10.88 21.25
N VAL A 534 -12.48 -11.33 20.47
CA VAL A 534 -11.09 -11.57 20.90
C VAL A 534 -10.19 -10.49 20.32
N LEU A 535 -9.56 -9.70 21.17
CA LEU A 535 -8.64 -8.62 20.79
C LEU A 535 -7.20 -9.02 21.09
N VAL A 536 -6.32 -8.80 20.11
CA VAL A 536 -4.87 -8.99 20.24
C VAL A 536 -4.20 -7.63 20.17
N LEU A 537 -3.49 -7.25 21.22
CA LEU A 537 -2.71 -6.03 21.34
C LEU A 537 -1.25 -6.39 21.63
N ASN A 538 -0.32 -5.59 21.17
CA ASN A 538 1.08 -5.76 21.53
C ASN A 538 1.67 -4.53 22.23
N TYR A 539 2.95 -4.59 22.54
CA TYR A 539 3.70 -3.61 23.30
C TYR A 539 3.37 -2.16 22.91
N ARG A 540 3.38 -1.27 23.92
CA ARG A 540 3.07 0.17 23.78
C ARG A 540 1.67 0.51 23.25
N ALA A 541 0.76 -0.45 23.12
CA ALA A 541 -0.60 -0.16 22.65
C ALA A 541 -1.25 0.96 23.49
N GLY A 542 -1.87 1.96 22.83
CA GLY A 542 -2.64 3.02 23.47
C GLY A 542 -1.85 4.00 24.34
N THR A 543 -0.52 4.02 24.25
CA THR A 543 0.34 4.89 25.07
C THR A 543 0.48 6.31 24.53
N GLN A 544 0.11 6.54 23.26
CA GLN A 544 0.22 7.83 22.59
C GLN A 544 -1.14 8.36 22.16
N ASN A 545 -1.26 9.69 22.13
CA ASN A 545 -2.42 10.35 21.55
C ASN A 545 -2.24 10.53 20.02
N THR A 546 -3.26 11.01 19.36
CA THR A 546 -3.28 11.19 17.90
C THR A 546 -2.31 12.25 17.37
N ASN A 547 -1.64 13.02 18.22
CA ASN A 547 -0.58 13.97 17.87
C ASN A 547 0.83 13.42 18.14
N ASN A 548 0.95 12.11 18.33
CA ASN A 548 2.23 11.43 18.61
C ASN A 548 2.91 11.88 19.92
N SER A 549 2.11 12.33 20.90
CA SER A 549 2.60 12.67 22.21
C SER A 549 2.24 11.57 23.22
N MET A 550 3.14 11.27 24.14
CA MET A 550 2.90 10.29 25.20
C MET A 550 1.72 10.71 26.10
N ARG A 551 0.84 9.77 26.37
CA ARG A 551 -0.16 9.89 27.42
C ARG A 551 0.51 9.70 28.79
N ARG A 552 -0.08 10.24 29.85
CA ARG A 552 0.41 10.02 31.24
C ARG A 552 -0.08 8.68 31.79
N VAL A 553 0.17 7.62 31.05
CA VAL A 553 -0.23 6.24 31.36
C VAL A 553 0.92 5.29 31.06
N LEU A 554 0.97 4.18 31.79
CA LEU A 554 1.89 3.08 31.48
C LEU A 554 1.27 2.19 30.38
N SER A 555 2.10 1.46 29.66
CA SER A 555 1.63 0.46 28.69
C SER A 555 0.78 -0.63 29.38
N PRO A 556 -0.33 -1.06 28.81
CA PRO A 556 -0.92 -0.79 27.50
C PRO A 556 -1.85 0.45 27.45
N GLY A 557 -1.53 1.50 28.14
CA GLY A 557 -2.17 2.80 28.00
C GLY A 557 -3.66 2.77 28.30
N VAL A 558 -4.47 3.24 27.35
CA VAL A 558 -5.94 3.28 27.49
C VAL A 558 -6.60 1.90 27.50
N PHE A 559 -5.83 0.85 27.31
CA PHE A 559 -6.30 -0.54 27.32
C PHE A 559 -5.99 -1.30 28.63
N GLU A 560 -5.38 -0.66 29.63
CA GLU A 560 -4.97 -1.30 30.89
C GLU A 560 -6.11 -2.10 31.53
N GLU A 561 -7.31 -1.49 31.64
CA GLU A 561 -8.50 -2.14 32.21
C GLU A 561 -8.87 -3.45 31.52
N ILE A 562 -8.95 -3.42 30.18
CA ILE A 562 -9.40 -4.59 29.41
C ILE A 562 -8.29 -5.63 29.24
N ALA A 563 -7.03 -5.20 29.22
CA ALA A 563 -5.87 -6.08 29.13
C ALA A 563 -5.53 -6.74 30.46
N GLY A 564 -5.93 -6.14 31.59
CA GLY A 564 -5.67 -6.65 32.94
C GLY A 564 -4.19 -6.74 33.29
N VAL A 565 -3.37 -5.87 32.71
CA VAL A 565 -1.91 -5.80 32.94
C VAL A 565 -1.42 -4.37 32.86
N VAL A 566 -0.25 -4.11 33.44
CA VAL A 566 0.51 -2.87 33.28
C VAL A 566 1.99 -3.18 33.14
N ALA A 567 2.67 -2.50 32.23
CA ALA A 567 4.12 -2.57 32.10
C ALA A 567 4.76 -1.52 33.03
N LYS A 568 5.40 -1.94 34.12
CA LYS A 568 6.09 -1.02 35.06
C LYS A 568 7.44 -0.52 34.54
N SER A 569 8.05 -1.22 33.61
CA SER A 569 9.26 -0.78 32.90
C SER A 569 9.29 -1.33 31.51
N ASN A 570 9.71 -0.48 30.57
CA ASN A 570 10.02 -0.85 29.20
C ASN A 570 11.54 -1.01 29.10
N LEU A 571 11.96 -2.09 28.48
CA LEU A 571 13.34 -2.29 28.06
C LEU A 571 13.34 -2.31 26.56
N ASP A 572 13.75 -1.20 25.96
CA ASP A 572 14.11 -1.23 24.55
C ASP A 572 15.48 -1.88 24.44
N LEU A 573 15.53 -3.00 23.75
CA LEU A 573 16.77 -3.71 23.49
C LEU A 573 17.72 -2.90 22.56
N VAL A 574 17.29 -1.71 22.11
CA VAL A 574 18.00 -0.89 21.13
C VAL A 574 17.94 0.59 21.55
N GLU A 575 18.35 0.90 22.78
CA GLU A 575 18.18 2.23 23.35
C GLU A 575 19.14 3.30 22.82
N TYR A 576 20.30 2.96 22.25
CA TYR A 576 21.35 3.94 21.86
C TYR A 576 22.15 3.58 20.59
N GLY A 577 21.51 3.21 19.48
CA GLY A 577 22.16 3.11 18.17
C GLY A 577 22.59 1.70 17.74
N PRO A 578 22.91 1.51 16.45
CA PRO A 578 23.31 0.21 15.93
C PRO A 578 24.65 -0.22 16.56
N GLY A 579 24.64 -1.29 17.34
CA GLY A 579 25.83 -1.91 17.94
C GLY A 579 25.87 -1.90 19.48
N MET A 580 24.91 -1.34 20.17
CA MET A 580 24.92 -1.36 21.66
C MET A 580 24.16 -2.53 22.28
N LEU A 581 23.52 -3.38 21.50
CA LEU A 581 23.10 -4.68 21.98
C LEU A 581 24.17 -5.68 21.69
N ASP A 582 24.82 -6.06 22.76
CA ASP A 582 25.65 -7.25 22.78
C ASP A 582 24.84 -8.44 22.25
N ASP A 583 25.27 -9.03 21.15
CA ASP A 583 24.68 -10.25 20.59
C ASP A 583 24.60 -11.36 21.66
N GLN A 584 25.48 -11.33 22.66
CA GLN A 584 25.42 -12.20 23.82
C GLN A 584 24.16 -11.94 24.66
N LEU A 585 23.77 -10.68 24.88
CA LEU A 585 22.54 -10.34 25.62
C LEU A 585 21.30 -10.84 24.88
N ARG A 586 21.22 -10.65 23.57
CA ARG A 586 20.14 -11.19 22.74
C ARG A 586 20.08 -12.72 22.81
N SER A 587 21.21 -13.38 22.76
CA SER A 587 21.28 -14.85 22.81
C SER A 587 20.80 -15.45 24.13
N GLU A 588 20.89 -14.70 25.24
CA GLU A 588 20.46 -15.12 26.58
C GLU A 588 18.97 -14.88 26.86
N LEU A 589 18.33 -13.99 26.11
CA LEU A 589 16.89 -13.70 26.25
C LEU A 589 16.02 -14.65 25.44
N GLY A 590 14.87 -14.98 25.96
CA GLY A 590 13.93 -15.86 25.27
C GLY A 590 12.50 -15.67 25.75
N ILE A 591 11.55 -16.15 24.95
CA ILE A 591 10.13 -16.22 25.26
C ILE A 591 9.71 -17.68 25.14
N VAL A 592 8.95 -18.17 26.10
CA VAL A 592 8.47 -19.56 26.12
C VAL A 592 6.99 -19.59 26.47
N PHE A 593 6.19 -20.17 25.59
CA PHE A 593 4.78 -20.42 25.86
C PHE A 593 4.61 -21.50 26.94
N ASN A 594 3.57 -21.38 27.74
CA ASN A 594 3.27 -22.34 28.81
C ASN A 594 3.07 -23.75 28.22
N GLY A 595 3.80 -24.72 28.76
CA GLY A 595 3.77 -26.10 28.29
C GLY A 595 4.67 -26.40 27.07
N SER A 596 5.29 -25.39 26.48
CA SER A 596 6.26 -25.55 25.38
C SER A 596 7.69 -25.66 25.88
N GLN A 597 8.56 -26.28 25.07
CA GLN A 597 10.02 -26.24 25.25
C GLN A 597 10.70 -25.29 24.24
N THR A 598 9.95 -24.82 23.24
CA THR A 598 10.48 -23.93 22.19
C THR A 598 10.79 -22.57 22.80
N VAL A 599 11.97 -22.04 22.50
CA VAL A 599 12.42 -20.71 22.92
C VAL A 599 12.45 -19.81 21.71
N PHE A 600 11.63 -18.76 21.73
CA PHE A 600 11.60 -17.71 20.72
C PHE A 600 12.46 -16.53 21.15
N ARG A 601 12.99 -15.76 20.19
CA ARG A 601 13.87 -14.63 20.46
C ARG A 601 13.15 -13.29 20.36
N PRO A 602 13.15 -12.48 21.43
CA PRO A 602 12.66 -11.10 21.33
C PRO A 602 13.57 -10.30 20.41
N ARG A 603 12.98 -9.32 19.71
CA ARG A 603 13.68 -8.56 18.66
C ARG A 603 14.12 -7.18 19.12
N THR A 604 13.20 -6.31 19.54
CA THR A 604 13.50 -4.91 19.85
C THR A 604 12.97 -4.45 21.21
N THR A 605 11.85 -4.98 21.68
CA THR A 605 11.14 -4.48 22.87
C THR A 605 10.80 -5.59 23.85
N LEU A 606 10.97 -5.31 25.13
CA LEU A 606 10.56 -6.15 26.25
C LEU A 606 9.82 -5.29 27.27
N GLU A 607 8.62 -5.65 27.64
CA GLU A 607 7.85 -5.03 28.71
C GLU A 607 7.79 -5.94 29.93
N ALA A 608 8.17 -5.42 31.10
CA ALA A 608 8.02 -6.13 32.36
C ALA A 608 6.58 -6.00 32.87
N LEU A 609 5.74 -6.99 32.54
CA LEU A 609 4.32 -6.98 32.84
C LEU A 609 4.03 -7.30 34.28
N THR A 610 3.12 -6.54 34.92
CA THR A 610 2.49 -6.81 36.21
C THR A 610 1.02 -7.13 35.97
N LEU A 611 0.55 -8.23 36.54
CA LEU A 611 -0.83 -8.72 36.32
C LEU A 611 -1.82 -7.97 37.22
N HIS A 612 -2.92 -7.50 36.61
CA HIS A 612 -4.08 -6.91 37.26
C HIS A 612 -5.36 -7.71 36.91
N GLY A 613 -5.28 -9.03 37.04
CA GLY A 613 -6.37 -9.95 36.73
C GLY A 613 -6.10 -10.84 35.51
N ALA A 614 -5.17 -10.49 34.64
CA ALA A 614 -4.77 -11.33 33.51
C ALA A 614 -4.03 -12.59 33.97
N VAL A 615 -4.01 -13.62 33.11
CA VAL A 615 -3.22 -14.84 33.29
C VAL A 615 -2.08 -14.91 32.27
N THR A 616 -0.94 -15.43 32.70
CA THR A 616 0.26 -15.59 31.87
C THR A 616 0.07 -16.73 30.87
N ILE A 617 0.38 -16.45 29.58
CA ILE A 617 0.38 -17.41 28.48
C ILE A 617 1.82 -17.79 28.09
N ALA A 618 2.77 -16.82 28.18
CA ALA A 618 4.19 -17.06 27.95
C ALA A 618 5.03 -16.23 28.92
N THR A 619 6.21 -16.73 29.25
CA THR A 619 7.16 -16.06 30.14
C THR A 619 8.47 -15.78 29.43
N TYR A 620 9.16 -14.74 29.91
CA TYR A 620 10.54 -14.49 29.51
C TYR A 620 11.51 -15.48 30.16
N ARG A 621 12.61 -15.74 29.46
CA ARG A 621 13.82 -16.41 29.99
C ARG A 621 15.01 -15.47 29.91
N GLY A 622 15.95 -15.66 30.78
CA GLY A 622 17.24 -14.95 30.82
C GLY A 622 17.25 -13.63 31.57
N ARG A 623 18.36 -13.38 32.21
CA ARG A 623 18.66 -12.14 32.93
C ARG A 623 17.54 -11.70 33.91
N ARG A 624 17.38 -10.41 34.08
CA ARG A 624 16.37 -9.82 34.98
C ARG A 624 14.92 -10.01 34.52
N MET A 625 14.70 -10.48 33.30
CA MET A 625 13.36 -10.74 32.77
C MET A 625 12.87 -12.16 33.09
N ALA A 626 13.74 -13.06 33.52
CA ALA A 626 13.43 -14.46 33.75
C ALA A 626 12.21 -14.64 34.66
N GLY A 627 11.21 -15.39 34.16
CA GLY A 627 9.97 -15.70 34.89
C GLY A 627 8.90 -14.61 34.84
N LEU A 628 9.20 -13.41 34.32
CA LEU A 628 8.18 -12.38 34.14
C LEU A 628 7.24 -12.75 32.99
N PRO A 629 5.94 -12.36 33.07
CA PRO A 629 5.01 -12.56 31.96
C PRO A 629 5.47 -11.81 30.71
N ALA A 630 5.47 -12.50 29.57
CA ALA A 630 5.75 -11.94 28.25
C ALA A 630 4.46 -11.78 27.44
N ILE A 631 3.55 -12.76 27.55
CA ILE A 631 2.25 -12.75 26.92
C ILE A 631 1.21 -13.11 27.97
N THR A 632 0.08 -12.38 27.93
CA THR A 632 -1.02 -12.57 28.87
C THR A 632 -2.35 -12.65 28.15
N ARG A 633 -3.35 -13.22 28.79
CA ARG A 633 -4.74 -13.07 28.39
C ARG A 633 -5.60 -12.62 29.55
N ASN A 634 -6.58 -11.77 29.27
CA ASN A 634 -7.55 -11.30 30.26
C ASN A 634 -8.98 -11.51 29.78
N ARG A 635 -9.87 -11.89 30.67
CA ARG A 635 -11.30 -11.95 30.39
C ARG A 635 -11.92 -10.57 30.65
N TYR A 636 -12.62 -10.03 29.63
CA TYR A 636 -13.36 -8.78 29.81
C TYR A 636 -14.77 -8.95 29.22
N GLY A 637 -15.78 -8.82 30.04
CA GLY A 637 -17.13 -9.14 29.65
C GLY A 637 -17.25 -10.59 29.13
N ARG A 638 -17.73 -10.78 27.91
CA ARG A 638 -17.84 -12.10 27.27
C ARG A 638 -16.62 -12.50 26.45
N GLY A 639 -15.70 -11.55 26.15
CA GLY A 639 -14.56 -11.77 25.27
C GLY A 639 -13.22 -11.90 25.98
N TRP A 640 -12.16 -11.81 25.21
CA TRP A 640 -10.78 -11.97 25.64
C TRP A 640 -9.88 -10.88 25.06
N VAL A 641 -8.92 -10.43 25.84
CA VAL A 641 -7.80 -9.60 25.36
C VAL A 641 -6.50 -10.38 25.54
N PHE A 642 -5.74 -10.53 24.47
CA PHE A 642 -4.35 -11.00 24.50
C PHE A 642 -3.44 -9.80 24.43
N TYR A 643 -2.48 -9.73 25.33
CA TYR A 643 -1.48 -8.67 25.35
C TYR A 643 -0.07 -9.26 25.25
N ILE A 644 0.67 -8.80 24.26
CA ILE A 644 2.02 -9.27 23.91
C ILE A 644 3.01 -8.17 24.26
N GLY A 645 3.72 -8.31 25.39
CA GLY A 645 4.68 -7.32 25.90
C GLY A 645 6.03 -7.33 25.19
N THR A 646 6.09 -7.81 23.96
CA THR A 646 7.33 -7.96 23.19
C THR A 646 7.06 -8.05 21.71
N ASP A 647 8.13 -8.01 20.90
CA ASP A 647 8.12 -8.34 19.48
C ASP A 647 9.03 -9.54 19.19
N CYS A 648 8.71 -10.28 18.13
CA CYS A 648 9.48 -11.43 17.67
C CYS A 648 9.51 -11.47 16.14
N ALA A 649 10.67 -11.83 15.56
CA ALA A 649 10.79 -11.94 14.11
C ALA A 649 10.34 -13.30 13.56
N GLU A 650 10.29 -14.32 14.40
CA GLU A 650 10.04 -15.71 14.02
C GLU A 650 8.56 -15.93 13.69
N ASN A 651 8.25 -16.42 12.48
CA ASN A 651 6.86 -16.68 12.08
C ASN A 651 6.18 -17.72 12.99
N SER A 652 6.90 -18.74 13.39
CA SER A 652 6.39 -19.79 14.30
C SER A 652 5.95 -19.27 15.68
N PHE A 653 6.50 -18.13 16.15
CA PHE A 653 6.00 -17.43 17.32
C PHE A 653 4.57 -16.91 17.09
N HIS A 654 4.35 -16.25 15.96
CA HIS A 654 3.05 -15.69 15.61
C HIS A 654 2.03 -16.79 15.29
N GLU A 655 2.46 -17.91 14.71
CA GLU A 655 1.61 -19.07 14.48
C GLU A 655 1.15 -19.71 15.80
N GLU A 656 2.04 -19.89 16.78
CA GLU A 656 1.68 -20.43 18.09
C GLU A 656 0.70 -19.50 18.82
N LEU A 657 0.95 -18.20 18.78
CA LEU A 657 0.03 -17.18 19.28
C LEU A 657 -1.34 -17.30 18.60
N ALA A 658 -1.36 -17.37 17.27
CA ALA A 658 -2.58 -17.45 16.48
C ALA A 658 -3.42 -18.70 16.81
N ARG A 659 -2.80 -19.88 17.00
CA ARG A 659 -3.50 -21.09 17.43
C ARG A 659 -4.18 -20.92 18.80
N ILE A 660 -3.49 -20.30 19.75
CA ILE A 660 -4.05 -20.02 21.08
C ILE A 660 -5.21 -19.01 21.00
N VAL A 661 -5.06 -17.96 20.22
CA VAL A 661 -6.08 -16.93 19.98
C VAL A 661 -7.29 -17.52 19.24
N GLY A 662 -7.06 -18.31 18.18
CA GLY A 662 -8.09 -19.00 17.42
C GLY A 662 -8.93 -19.98 18.27
N ALA A 663 -8.26 -20.72 19.15
CA ALA A 663 -8.94 -21.60 20.10
C ALA A 663 -9.83 -20.80 21.08
N ALA A 664 -9.37 -19.64 21.56
CA ALA A 664 -10.16 -18.76 22.42
C ALA A 664 -11.38 -18.14 21.69
N ALA A 665 -11.31 -17.96 20.38
CA ALA A 665 -12.39 -17.48 19.53
C ALA A 665 -13.27 -18.62 18.97
N HIS A 666 -12.98 -19.87 19.30
CA HIS A 666 -13.66 -21.08 18.77
C HIS A 666 -13.67 -21.13 17.22
N LEU A 667 -12.56 -20.70 16.58
CA LEU A 667 -12.43 -20.78 15.14
C LEU A 667 -11.86 -22.14 14.71
N ALA A 668 -12.60 -22.84 13.83
CA ALA A 668 -12.11 -23.99 13.10
C ALA A 668 -11.56 -23.56 11.72
N PRO A 669 -10.55 -24.23 11.15
CA PRO A 669 -10.09 -23.96 9.79
C PRO A 669 -11.21 -24.20 8.76
N LEU A 670 -11.21 -23.45 7.66
CA LEU A 670 -12.12 -23.68 6.52
C LEU A 670 -11.86 -25.05 5.90
N ILE A 671 -10.61 -25.33 5.62
CA ILE A 671 -10.07 -26.62 5.20
C ILE A 671 -8.76 -26.80 5.95
N PRO A 672 -8.60 -27.87 6.75
CA PRO A 672 -7.30 -28.18 7.37
C PRO A 672 -6.26 -28.45 6.27
N ALA A 673 -5.20 -27.64 6.23
CA ALA A 673 -4.15 -27.77 5.24
C ALA A 673 -2.77 -27.85 5.91
N PRO A 674 -1.81 -28.56 5.31
CA PRO A 674 -0.45 -28.66 5.83
C PRO A 674 0.27 -27.31 5.75
N TYR A 675 1.40 -27.21 6.48
CA TYR A 675 2.27 -26.03 6.45
C TYR A 675 2.68 -25.67 5.02
N GLY A 676 2.64 -24.37 4.71
CA GLY A 676 2.96 -23.83 3.39
C GLY A 676 1.82 -23.84 2.38
N VAL A 677 0.68 -24.45 2.71
CA VAL A 677 -0.54 -24.33 1.89
C VAL A 677 -1.46 -23.28 2.50
N GLU A 678 -1.67 -22.20 1.77
CA GLU A 678 -2.64 -21.17 2.13
C GLU A 678 -4.05 -21.57 1.66
N VAL A 679 -5.05 -21.35 2.51
CA VAL A 679 -6.47 -21.51 2.17
C VAL A 679 -7.13 -20.14 2.18
N VAL A 680 -7.69 -19.76 1.04
CA VAL A 680 -8.50 -18.55 0.87
C VAL A 680 -9.89 -18.95 0.38
N SER A 681 -10.93 -18.27 0.82
CA SER A 681 -12.28 -18.54 0.34
C SER A 681 -13.00 -17.30 -0.15
N ARG A 682 -13.83 -17.51 -1.17
CA ARG A 682 -14.81 -16.54 -1.67
C ARG A 682 -16.18 -17.21 -1.69
N GLU A 683 -17.24 -16.41 -1.68
CA GLU A 683 -18.60 -16.95 -1.74
C GLU A 683 -19.54 -16.06 -2.54
N ASP A 684 -20.53 -16.68 -3.16
CA ASP A 684 -21.69 -16.02 -3.76
C ASP A 684 -23.02 -16.56 -3.18
N ALA A 685 -24.14 -16.28 -3.80
CA ALA A 685 -25.44 -16.77 -3.35
C ALA A 685 -25.58 -18.30 -3.44
N ASN A 686 -24.81 -18.98 -4.29
CA ASN A 686 -24.99 -20.38 -4.69
C ASN A 686 -23.91 -21.32 -4.12
N ALA A 687 -22.67 -20.82 -3.99
CA ALA A 687 -21.51 -21.65 -3.67
C ALA A 687 -20.48 -20.96 -2.80
N ASN A 688 -19.69 -21.79 -2.13
CA ASN A 688 -18.41 -21.38 -1.53
C ASN A 688 -17.29 -21.89 -2.44
N TYR A 689 -16.32 -21.02 -2.71
CA TYR A 689 -15.13 -21.29 -3.50
C TYR A 689 -13.92 -21.29 -2.59
N TYR A 690 -13.06 -22.29 -2.72
CA TYR A 690 -11.85 -22.44 -1.91
C TYR A 690 -10.64 -22.51 -2.82
N PHE A 691 -9.66 -21.66 -2.56
CA PHE A 691 -8.36 -21.67 -3.20
C PHE A 691 -7.36 -22.33 -2.25
N LEU A 692 -6.69 -23.37 -2.73
CA LEU A 692 -5.58 -24.00 -2.05
C LEU A 692 -4.30 -23.63 -2.80
N LEU A 693 -3.44 -22.85 -2.16
CA LEU A 693 -2.24 -22.29 -2.76
C LEU A 693 -1.01 -22.89 -2.06
N ASN A 694 -0.26 -23.75 -2.73
CA ASN A 694 1.01 -24.22 -2.17
C ASN A 694 2.08 -23.13 -2.40
N LEU A 695 2.42 -22.39 -1.35
CA LEU A 695 3.39 -21.29 -1.38
C LEU A 695 4.85 -21.78 -1.31
N THR A 696 5.09 -23.09 -1.38
CA THR A 696 6.43 -23.67 -1.19
C THR A 696 6.93 -24.42 -2.42
N GLU A 697 8.23 -24.45 -2.60
CA GLU A 697 8.94 -25.31 -3.57
C GLU A 697 9.19 -26.73 -3.01
N GLY A 698 8.64 -27.02 -1.82
CA GLY A 698 8.79 -28.30 -1.13
C GLY A 698 8.03 -29.45 -1.81
N PRO A 699 8.13 -30.67 -1.25
CA PRO A 699 7.47 -31.84 -1.81
C PRO A 699 5.93 -31.69 -1.84
N HIS A 700 5.28 -32.58 -2.59
CA HIS A 700 3.83 -32.59 -2.71
C HIS A 700 3.10 -32.58 -1.37
N SER A 701 2.12 -31.68 -1.25
CA SER A 701 1.20 -31.60 -0.13
C SER A 701 -0.12 -32.24 -0.48
N SER A 702 -0.64 -33.11 0.40
CA SER A 702 -1.99 -33.70 0.29
C SER A 702 -2.93 -32.99 1.24
N VAL A 703 -4.09 -32.57 0.75
CA VAL A 703 -5.13 -31.89 1.52
C VAL A 703 -6.41 -32.70 1.44
N ASP A 704 -6.85 -33.23 2.57
CA ASP A 704 -8.15 -33.90 2.69
C ASP A 704 -9.26 -32.87 2.85
N LEU A 705 -10.30 -33.00 2.04
CA LEU A 705 -11.42 -32.07 2.03
C LEU A 705 -12.50 -32.51 3.05
N PRO A 706 -13.11 -31.55 3.76
CA PRO A 706 -14.12 -31.88 4.77
C PRO A 706 -15.42 -32.51 4.19
N ARG A 707 -15.62 -32.40 2.88
CA ARG A 707 -16.73 -32.96 2.09
C ARG A 707 -16.30 -33.07 0.61
N PRO A 708 -17.01 -33.89 -0.19
CA PRO A 708 -16.77 -33.91 -1.63
C PRO A 708 -17.02 -32.54 -2.26
N MET A 709 -16.11 -32.09 -3.13
CA MET A 709 -16.16 -30.79 -3.83
C MET A 709 -15.93 -30.96 -5.33
N GLU A 710 -16.26 -29.96 -6.09
CA GLU A 710 -15.89 -29.82 -7.52
C GLU A 710 -14.52 -29.13 -7.64
N ASP A 711 -13.58 -29.69 -8.36
CA ASP A 711 -12.32 -29.05 -8.73
C ASP A 711 -12.53 -28.30 -10.06
N LEU A 712 -12.51 -26.97 -10.00
CA LEU A 712 -12.85 -26.10 -11.13
C LEU A 712 -11.73 -25.99 -12.17
N ILE A 713 -10.49 -26.32 -11.82
CA ILE A 713 -9.37 -26.31 -12.77
C ILE A 713 -9.37 -27.59 -13.60
N SER A 714 -9.64 -28.73 -12.96
CA SER A 714 -9.61 -30.04 -13.63
C SER A 714 -11.00 -30.55 -14.06
N ASP A 715 -12.08 -29.80 -13.82
CA ASP A 715 -13.49 -30.17 -14.08
C ASP A 715 -13.90 -31.52 -13.48
N ARG A 716 -13.37 -31.87 -12.29
CA ARG A 716 -13.69 -33.11 -11.59
C ARG A 716 -14.66 -32.88 -10.45
N SER A 717 -15.77 -33.59 -10.44
CA SER A 717 -16.74 -33.58 -9.33
C SER A 717 -16.45 -34.67 -8.30
N GLY A 718 -16.89 -34.44 -7.04
CA GLY A 718 -16.78 -35.40 -5.98
C GLY A 718 -15.36 -35.63 -5.45
N VAL A 719 -14.47 -34.67 -5.62
CA VAL A 719 -13.11 -34.73 -5.12
C VAL A 719 -13.10 -34.66 -3.59
N THR A 720 -12.42 -35.60 -2.94
CA THR A 720 -12.28 -35.68 -1.48
C THR A 720 -10.88 -35.42 -0.98
N THR A 721 -9.88 -35.44 -1.88
CA THR A 721 -8.47 -35.17 -1.58
C THR A 721 -7.83 -34.45 -2.76
N VAL A 722 -7.02 -33.44 -2.48
CA VAL A 722 -6.24 -32.68 -3.48
C VAL A 722 -4.76 -32.89 -3.22
N SER A 723 -4.00 -33.20 -4.27
CA SER A 723 -2.53 -33.24 -4.21
C SER A 723 -1.96 -32.01 -4.93
N LEU A 724 -1.15 -31.23 -4.21
CA LEU A 724 -0.49 -30.03 -4.72
C LEU A 724 1.02 -30.24 -4.78
N GLY A 725 1.59 -30.17 -5.96
CA GLY A 725 3.02 -30.07 -6.14
C GLY A 725 3.59 -28.69 -5.74
N PRO A 726 4.90 -28.48 -5.90
CA PRO A 726 5.54 -27.18 -5.66
C PRO A 726 4.82 -26.04 -6.41
N LEU A 727 4.51 -24.96 -5.71
CA LEU A 727 3.85 -23.75 -6.25
C LEU A 727 2.51 -24.01 -7.01
N GLN A 728 1.91 -25.19 -6.83
CA GLN A 728 0.64 -25.53 -7.49
C GLN A 728 -0.57 -25.00 -6.74
N VAL A 729 -1.66 -24.90 -7.46
CA VAL A 729 -2.93 -24.35 -6.98
C VAL A 729 -4.09 -25.28 -7.33
N ALA A 730 -5.14 -25.26 -6.49
CA ALA A 730 -6.44 -25.85 -6.79
C ALA A 730 -7.54 -24.84 -6.47
N VAL A 731 -8.61 -24.85 -7.25
CA VAL A 731 -9.82 -24.06 -7.01
C VAL A 731 -11.00 -24.99 -6.90
N LEU A 732 -11.62 -25.00 -5.73
CA LEU A 732 -12.67 -25.94 -5.38
C LEU A 732 -14.00 -25.21 -5.19
N ALA A 733 -15.09 -25.81 -5.59
CA ALA A 733 -16.43 -25.29 -5.32
C ALA A 733 -17.26 -26.28 -4.51
N SER A 734 -18.06 -25.74 -3.61
CA SER A 734 -19.04 -26.51 -2.83
C SER A 734 -20.34 -25.73 -2.78
N PRO A 735 -21.51 -26.32 -3.12
CA PRO A 735 -22.80 -25.69 -2.91
C PRO A 735 -23.00 -25.24 -1.47
N LYS A 736 -23.74 -24.12 -1.29
CA LYS A 736 -24.17 -23.63 0.02
C LYS A 736 -25.22 -24.52 0.68
#